data_28823bcacfdab71f659a226d10119645
#
_entry.id   28823bcacfdab71f659a226d10119645
#
_cell.length_a   1.000
_cell.length_b   1.000
_cell.length_c   1.000
_cell.angle_alpha   90.00
_cell.angle_beta   90.00
_cell.angle_gamma   90.00
#
_symmetry.space_group_name_H-M   'P 1'
#
loop_
_entity.id
_entity.type
_entity.pdbx_description
1 polymer ?
#
loop_
_entity_poly.entity_id
_entity_poly.type
_entity_poly.pdbx_seq_one_letter_code
_entity_poly.pdbx_strand_id
1 'polypeptide(L)'
;MEATQNDRTADVKFNRLKLIVCVFLPALLFWLAWEPMPFTPLVFIAFVPFFYLAEWGRSTSKGKNFGVLFLALMLWNISTTWWVWFASDVGAIAMLILNSMLMYLPFGLSRWLQRKKWFIWDAKWLFIALWLLYEYGHHRWDLSWPWLTLGNAFSGMPWYVQWYEITGTLGGTALILSVNVLVYHALMNDQSNAKRSWIMRFRLPIGIVSVFGILSVLLGQLASDFVYQKKSKLKQPYRVVAIQPNYDPYDEKFVLDPMQMVRDMAKTSDSAGPADCILWPETSLVGNIDVGSPAQDMQVSYLMHHWLKNGPADNAAGDSSLNHSRAAGPPSMLIGSNMIHWYSWMGKGKPDVAARQSSNLEYWYTLHNSALWIQPELSIHPIGSDPFKHERLRGSMATGDIQFYHKSKLVPGTEQLPFVTVLPFLERLAISLDENSASGTLGKNATAKALGVSNSKVAPIICYESIYGDYVSEYVKDGASWLAVITNDAWWNNTPGHKQHFSYAKLRAIEQRKWVVRSANTGISGFIDPLGNTTMRSGWYQGRDERSAEVALNKHLDDGFFSAGESGSKRSYEWNILGIKYGNKLEDNSLGATKITQVGTQLALSQTIYLNQYRTVYNRLGDGKILAILVLSMLLLSWFNRKQKQF
;
A
#
# COMPACT_ATOMS: atom_id res chain seq x y z
N MET A 1 -57.10 -28.65 8.85
CA MET A 1 -56.05 -29.42 8.18
C MET A 1 -54.75 -28.62 8.32
N GLU A 2 -54.01 -28.94 9.36
CA GLU A 2 -52.71 -28.36 9.68
C GLU A 2 -51.65 -28.98 8.76
N ALA A 3 -51.11 -28.19 7.87
CA ALA A 3 -49.91 -28.59 7.14
C ALA A 3 -48.71 -28.34 8.05
N THR A 4 -48.22 -29.39 8.66
CA THR A 4 -46.97 -29.41 9.40
C THR A 4 -45.82 -28.98 8.51
N GLN A 5 -45.33 -27.79 8.77
CA GLN A 5 -44.13 -27.21 8.20
C GLN A 5 -42.91 -27.93 8.82
N ASN A 6 -42.54 -29.04 8.21
CA ASN A 6 -41.35 -29.80 8.58
C ASN A 6 -40.13 -29.02 8.08
N ASP A 7 -39.75 -28.01 8.85
CA ASP A 7 -38.50 -27.26 8.67
C ASP A 7 -37.35 -28.19 9.10
N ARG A 8 -36.89 -29.04 8.16
CA ARG A 8 -35.69 -29.88 8.33
C ARG A 8 -34.45 -28.95 8.35
N THR A 9 -34.30 -28.23 9.45
CA THR A 9 -32.98 -27.80 9.88
C THR A 9 -32.24 -29.07 10.29
N ALA A 10 -31.38 -29.58 9.41
CA ALA A 10 -30.46 -30.64 9.78
C ALA A 10 -29.67 -30.11 10.98
N ASP A 11 -29.96 -30.68 12.17
CA ASP A 11 -29.19 -30.45 13.39
C ASP A 11 -27.74 -30.89 13.12
N VAL A 12 -26.92 -29.95 12.70
CA VAL A 12 -25.47 -30.15 12.62
C VAL A 12 -25.03 -30.30 14.09
N LYS A 13 -24.93 -31.52 14.57
CA LYS A 13 -24.33 -31.80 15.87
C LYS A 13 -22.88 -31.32 15.85
N PHE A 14 -22.67 -30.09 16.28
CA PHE A 14 -21.35 -29.52 16.43
C PHE A 14 -20.64 -30.19 17.58
N ASN A 15 -19.68 -31.07 17.28
CA ASN A 15 -18.75 -31.60 18.26
C ASN A 15 -17.86 -30.42 18.73
N ARG A 16 -17.55 -30.36 20.04
CA ARG A 16 -16.66 -29.35 20.65
C ARG A 16 -15.35 -29.22 19.90
N LEU A 17 -14.76 -30.31 19.43
CA LEU A 17 -13.53 -30.28 18.64
C LEU A 17 -13.69 -29.51 17.32
N LYS A 18 -14.79 -29.74 16.59
CA LYS A 18 -15.07 -28.98 15.35
C LYS A 18 -15.20 -27.48 15.62
N LEU A 19 -15.83 -27.12 16.74
CA LEU A 19 -15.96 -25.71 17.11
C LEU A 19 -14.59 -25.07 17.37
N ILE A 20 -13.75 -25.74 18.16
CA ILE A 20 -12.37 -25.28 18.44
C ILE A 20 -11.58 -25.12 17.13
N VAL A 21 -11.61 -26.15 16.29
CA VAL A 21 -10.92 -26.10 14.98
C VAL A 21 -11.42 -24.90 14.14
N CYS A 22 -12.73 -24.67 14.07
CA CYS A 22 -13.28 -23.56 13.30
C CYS A 22 -12.93 -22.17 13.87
N VAL A 23 -12.56 -22.06 15.15
CA VAL A 23 -12.10 -20.81 15.76
C VAL A 23 -10.65 -20.50 15.38
N PHE A 24 -9.77 -21.49 15.42
CA PHE A 24 -8.32 -21.29 15.21
C PHE A 24 -7.90 -21.44 13.74
N LEU A 25 -8.58 -22.27 12.97
CA LEU A 25 -8.20 -22.57 11.58
C LEU A 25 -8.18 -21.34 10.66
N PRO A 26 -9.13 -20.38 10.73
CA PRO A 26 -9.05 -19.16 9.91
C PRO A 26 -7.76 -18.38 10.14
N ALA A 27 -7.36 -18.21 11.41
CA ALA A 27 -6.14 -17.49 11.76
C ALA A 27 -4.90 -18.13 11.13
N LEU A 28 -4.79 -19.45 11.18
CA LEU A 28 -3.71 -20.21 10.56
C LEU A 28 -3.74 -20.09 9.03
N LEU A 29 -4.91 -20.27 8.39
CA LEU A 29 -5.04 -20.22 6.94
C LEU A 29 -4.75 -18.82 6.39
N PHE A 30 -5.23 -17.77 7.04
CA PHE A 30 -4.94 -16.39 6.64
C PHE A 30 -3.48 -16.02 6.90
N TRP A 31 -2.90 -16.43 8.01
CA TRP A 31 -1.47 -16.22 8.26
C TRP A 31 -0.60 -16.86 7.17
N LEU A 32 -0.89 -18.11 6.78
CA LEU A 32 -0.18 -18.79 5.71
C LEU A 32 -0.44 -18.17 4.32
N ALA A 33 -1.62 -17.61 4.12
CA ALA A 33 -2.03 -17.03 2.84
C ALA A 33 -1.55 -15.58 2.63
N TRP A 34 -1.14 -14.90 3.70
CA TRP A 34 -0.73 -13.48 3.66
C TRP A 34 0.79 -13.35 3.58
N GLU A 35 1.27 -12.32 2.85
CA GLU A 35 2.69 -12.01 2.83
C GLU A 35 3.28 -11.90 4.27
N PRO A 36 4.46 -12.46 4.53
CA PRO A 36 5.44 -13.00 3.59
C PRO A 36 5.28 -14.50 3.26
N MET A 37 4.20 -15.16 3.71
CA MET A 37 3.99 -16.58 3.47
C MET A 37 3.55 -16.85 2.02
N PRO A 38 4.04 -17.94 1.38
CA PRO A 38 3.84 -18.18 -0.04
C PRO A 38 2.54 -18.93 -0.39
N PHE A 39 1.62 -19.11 0.57
CA PHE A 39 0.45 -19.98 0.39
C PHE A 39 -0.83 -19.20 0.11
N THR A 40 -0.76 -18.11 -0.65
CA THR A 40 -1.89 -17.26 -1.02
C THR A 40 -3.14 -18.03 -1.48
N PRO A 41 -3.08 -19.16 -2.24
CA PRO A 41 -4.29 -19.91 -2.61
C PRO A 41 -5.16 -20.38 -1.43
N LEU A 42 -4.63 -20.46 -0.22
CA LEU A 42 -5.41 -20.82 0.98
C LEU A 42 -6.53 -19.81 1.30
N VAL A 43 -6.48 -18.57 0.77
CA VAL A 43 -7.59 -17.60 0.89
C VAL A 43 -8.92 -18.14 0.35
N PHE A 44 -8.87 -19.06 -0.61
CA PHE A 44 -10.07 -19.65 -1.22
C PHE A 44 -10.82 -20.65 -0.31
N ILE A 45 -10.22 -21.02 0.82
CA ILE A 45 -10.84 -21.90 1.83
C ILE A 45 -10.82 -21.28 3.25
N ALA A 46 -10.08 -20.20 3.45
CA ALA A 46 -9.84 -19.61 4.78
C ALA A 46 -11.10 -19.05 5.43
N PHE A 47 -12.12 -18.69 4.64
CA PHE A 47 -13.39 -18.16 5.14
C PHE A 47 -14.42 -19.25 5.44
N VAL A 48 -14.22 -20.47 4.97
CA VAL A 48 -15.13 -21.61 5.17
C VAL A 48 -15.44 -21.85 6.66
N PRO A 49 -14.45 -21.86 7.58
CA PRO A 49 -14.72 -22.05 9.01
C PRO A 49 -15.63 -20.96 9.61
N PHE A 50 -15.53 -19.72 9.15
CA PHE A 50 -16.43 -18.64 9.59
C PHE A 50 -17.88 -18.91 9.22
N PHE A 51 -18.15 -19.50 8.05
CA PHE A 51 -19.51 -19.89 7.67
C PHE A 51 -20.05 -21.02 8.56
N TYR A 52 -19.18 -21.96 8.97
CA TYR A 52 -19.56 -22.98 9.98
C TYR A 52 -19.90 -22.33 11.33
N LEU A 53 -19.08 -21.39 11.81
CA LEU A 53 -19.35 -20.68 13.07
C LEU A 53 -20.64 -19.85 12.99
N ALA A 54 -20.90 -19.20 11.87
CA ALA A 54 -22.13 -18.45 11.65
C ALA A 54 -23.37 -19.34 11.63
N GLU A 55 -23.29 -20.55 11.05
CA GLU A 55 -24.38 -21.52 11.04
C GLU A 55 -24.61 -22.10 12.44
N TRP A 56 -23.56 -22.53 13.15
CA TRP A 56 -23.62 -22.95 14.54
C TRP A 56 -24.29 -21.88 15.43
N GLY A 57 -23.99 -20.63 15.18
CA GLY A 57 -24.57 -19.51 15.89
C GLY A 57 -26.08 -19.38 15.75
N ARG A 58 -26.73 -20.03 14.76
CA ARG A 58 -28.20 -20.04 14.62
C ARG A 58 -28.88 -20.82 15.72
N SER A 59 -28.27 -21.90 16.20
CA SER A 59 -28.76 -22.77 17.30
C SER A 59 -28.35 -22.30 18.69
N THR A 60 -27.56 -21.18 18.80
CA THR A 60 -27.03 -20.69 20.08
C THR A 60 -27.53 -19.28 20.42
N SER A 61 -27.26 -18.85 21.67
CA SER A 61 -27.57 -17.48 22.09
C SER A 61 -26.78 -16.45 21.29
N LYS A 62 -27.33 -15.25 21.14
CA LYS A 62 -26.68 -14.15 20.41
C LYS A 62 -25.29 -13.81 20.96
N GLY A 63 -25.15 -13.76 22.31
CA GLY A 63 -23.87 -13.45 22.96
C GLY A 63 -22.81 -14.52 22.72
N LYS A 64 -23.16 -15.81 22.79
CA LYS A 64 -22.21 -16.89 22.50
C LYS A 64 -21.74 -16.87 21.04
N ASN A 65 -22.65 -16.61 20.10
CA ASN A 65 -22.29 -16.50 18.69
C ASN A 65 -21.38 -15.30 18.43
N PHE A 66 -21.69 -14.15 19.05
CA PHE A 66 -20.82 -12.98 18.96
C PHE A 66 -19.41 -13.30 19.50
N GLY A 67 -19.32 -13.84 20.74
CA GLY A 67 -18.02 -14.11 21.35
C GLY A 67 -17.15 -15.07 20.55
N VAL A 68 -17.73 -16.13 19.98
CA VAL A 68 -16.99 -17.12 19.19
C VAL A 68 -16.52 -16.56 17.85
N LEU A 69 -17.38 -15.84 17.13
CA LEU A 69 -16.99 -15.19 15.87
C LEU A 69 -15.98 -14.06 16.10
N PHE A 70 -16.20 -13.25 17.13
CA PHE A 70 -15.28 -12.18 17.52
C PHE A 70 -13.89 -12.74 17.84
N LEU A 71 -13.82 -13.82 18.62
CA LEU A 71 -12.55 -14.48 18.95
C LEU A 71 -11.83 -14.98 17.68
N ALA A 72 -12.54 -15.63 16.77
CA ALA A 72 -11.95 -16.12 15.52
C ALA A 72 -11.45 -14.97 14.62
N LEU A 73 -12.20 -13.87 14.53
CA LEU A 73 -11.79 -12.66 13.80
C LEU A 73 -10.59 -11.99 14.48
N MET A 74 -10.57 -11.92 15.79
CA MET A 74 -9.47 -11.36 16.56
C MET A 74 -8.18 -12.18 16.38
N LEU A 75 -8.28 -13.51 16.41
CA LEU A 75 -7.14 -14.40 16.13
C LEU A 75 -6.60 -14.21 14.72
N TRP A 76 -7.46 -14.02 13.71
CA TRP A 76 -7.02 -13.67 12.37
C TRP A 76 -6.29 -12.32 12.36
N ASN A 77 -6.85 -11.27 12.95
CA ASN A 77 -6.18 -9.97 13.03
C ASN A 77 -4.81 -10.10 13.72
N ILE A 78 -4.74 -10.77 14.86
CA ILE A 78 -3.47 -11.00 15.59
C ILE A 78 -2.47 -11.72 14.70
N SER A 79 -2.82 -12.85 14.10
CA SER A 79 -1.89 -13.67 13.33
C SER A 79 -1.28 -12.95 12.12
N THR A 80 -2.00 -11.99 11.54
CA THR A 80 -1.59 -11.29 10.30
C THR A 80 -1.02 -9.90 10.55
N THR A 81 -1.39 -9.22 11.64
CA THR A 81 -1.03 -7.80 11.89
C THR A 81 -0.46 -7.52 13.29
N TRP A 82 0.03 -8.56 14.01
CA TRP A 82 0.66 -8.42 15.34
C TRP A 82 1.80 -7.40 15.38
N TRP A 83 2.48 -7.21 14.27
CA TRP A 83 3.63 -6.32 14.11
C TRP A 83 3.29 -4.83 14.32
N VAL A 84 2.02 -4.44 14.27
CA VAL A 84 1.58 -3.06 14.59
C VAL A 84 1.93 -2.68 16.04
N TRP A 85 2.12 -3.68 16.91
CA TRP A 85 2.58 -3.49 18.28
C TRP A 85 3.84 -2.63 18.38
N PHE A 86 4.78 -2.79 17.47
CA PHE A 86 6.03 -2.03 17.47
C PHE A 86 5.86 -0.54 17.13
N ALA A 87 4.81 -0.17 16.42
CA ALA A 87 4.52 1.23 16.14
C ALA A 87 3.81 1.93 17.32
N SER A 88 2.93 1.22 18.03
CA SER A 88 2.20 1.71 19.19
C SER A 88 1.51 0.52 19.87
N ASP A 89 1.83 0.25 21.13
CA ASP A 89 1.25 -0.84 21.92
C ASP A 89 -0.25 -0.62 22.17
N VAL A 90 -0.63 0.54 22.70
CA VAL A 90 -2.03 0.93 22.95
C VAL A 90 -2.81 1.00 21.63
N GLY A 91 -2.21 1.60 20.59
CA GLY A 91 -2.80 1.69 19.24
C GLY A 91 -3.06 0.31 18.64
N ALA A 92 -2.13 -0.64 18.81
CA ALA A 92 -2.28 -2.01 18.32
C ALA A 92 -3.43 -2.75 19.00
N ILE A 93 -3.52 -2.68 20.33
CA ILE A 93 -4.63 -3.28 21.09
C ILE A 93 -5.98 -2.73 20.62
N ALA A 94 -6.08 -1.39 20.55
CA ALA A 94 -7.30 -0.72 20.11
C ALA A 94 -7.67 -1.14 18.67
N MET A 95 -6.71 -1.16 17.76
CA MET A 95 -6.90 -1.58 16.37
C MET A 95 -7.38 -3.04 16.27
N LEU A 96 -6.73 -3.98 16.97
CA LEU A 96 -7.09 -5.41 16.95
C LEU A 96 -8.53 -5.62 17.43
N ILE A 97 -8.92 -4.96 18.52
CA ILE A 97 -10.27 -5.07 19.07
C ILE A 97 -11.30 -4.43 18.14
N LEU A 98 -11.08 -3.16 17.77
CA LEU A 98 -12.04 -2.39 16.97
C LEU A 98 -12.21 -2.97 15.58
N ASN A 99 -11.12 -3.34 14.89
CA ASN A 99 -11.21 -3.94 13.57
C ASN A 99 -11.96 -5.28 13.61
N SER A 100 -11.70 -6.13 14.63
CA SER A 100 -12.43 -7.40 14.80
C SER A 100 -13.92 -7.18 15.06
N MET A 101 -14.28 -6.14 15.83
CA MET A 101 -15.69 -5.75 16.03
C MET A 101 -16.35 -5.28 14.73
N LEU A 102 -15.65 -4.48 13.95
CA LEU A 102 -16.14 -4.00 12.65
C LEU A 102 -16.31 -5.13 11.65
N MET A 103 -15.36 -6.06 11.58
CA MET A 103 -15.46 -7.26 10.75
C MET A 103 -16.62 -8.18 11.14
N TYR A 104 -17.12 -8.10 12.38
CA TYR A 104 -18.32 -8.81 12.80
C TYR A 104 -19.61 -8.21 12.23
N LEU A 105 -19.64 -6.92 11.86
CA LEU A 105 -20.87 -6.25 11.39
C LEU A 105 -21.55 -6.96 10.22
N PRO A 106 -20.86 -7.40 9.14
CA PRO A 106 -21.49 -8.16 8.06
C PRO A 106 -22.17 -9.46 8.54
N PHE A 107 -21.58 -10.15 9.52
CA PHE A 107 -22.19 -11.36 10.10
C PHE A 107 -23.45 -11.03 10.90
N GLY A 108 -23.38 -10.03 11.78
CA GLY A 108 -24.49 -9.58 12.59
C GLY A 108 -25.66 -9.09 11.74
N LEU A 109 -25.36 -8.25 10.74
CA LEU A 109 -26.34 -7.66 9.85
C LEU A 109 -26.99 -8.70 8.93
N SER A 110 -26.21 -9.61 8.34
CA SER A 110 -26.76 -10.70 7.51
C SER A 110 -27.72 -11.58 8.31
N ARG A 111 -27.34 -11.91 9.56
CA ARG A 111 -28.21 -12.68 10.48
C ARG A 111 -29.49 -11.92 10.87
N TRP A 112 -29.38 -10.61 11.10
CA TRP A 112 -30.53 -9.78 11.43
C TRP A 112 -31.51 -9.68 10.25
N LEU A 113 -31.02 -9.43 9.03
CA LEU A 113 -31.82 -9.36 7.81
C LEU A 113 -32.55 -10.68 7.51
N GLN A 114 -31.88 -11.82 7.73
CA GLN A 114 -32.49 -13.14 7.53
C GLN A 114 -33.68 -13.43 8.48
N ARG A 115 -33.65 -12.87 9.70
CA ARG A 115 -34.76 -13.01 10.65
C ARG A 115 -36.00 -12.19 10.25
N LYS A 116 -35.80 -11.14 9.47
CA LYS A 116 -36.87 -10.34 8.88
C LYS A 116 -37.37 -11.08 7.65
N LYS A 117 -38.57 -11.65 7.68
CA LYS A 117 -39.17 -12.43 6.58
C LYS A 117 -39.28 -11.68 5.24
N TRP A 118 -38.87 -10.41 5.20
CA TRP A 118 -38.85 -9.57 4.01
C TRP A 118 -37.74 -9.94 3.03
N PHE A 119 -36.62 -10.53 3.52
CA PHE A 119 -35.50 -10.86 2.67
C PHE A 119 -35.62 -12.29 2.11
N ILE A 120 -35.91 -12.34 0.82
CA ILE A 120 -36.09 -13.56 0.02
C ILE A 120 -34.73 -14.14 -0.45
N TRP A 121 -33.60 -13.77 0.14
CA TRP A 121 -32.28 -13.98 -0.42
C TRP A 121 -31.47 -15.08 0.31
N ASP A 122 -30.57 -15.74 -0.44
CA ASP A 122 -29.63 -16.68 0.19
C ASP A 122 -28.64 -15.92 1.09
N ALA A 123 -28.54 -16.40 2.31
CA ALA A 123 -27.80 -15.77 3.39
C ALA A 123 -26.34 -15.48 3.08
N LYS A 124 -25.67 -16.36 2.34
CA LYS A 124 -24.24 -16.28 2.12
C LYS A 124 -23.87 -15.31 1.01
N TRP A 125 -24.67 -15.26 -0.04
CA TRP A 125 -24.51 -14.25 -1.11
C TRP A 125 -24.83 -12.84 -0.61
N LEU A 126 -25.87 -12.70 0.23
CA LEU A 126 -26.14 -11.44 0.92
C LEU A 126 -24.98 -11.03 1.82
N PHE A 127 -24.36 -11.98 2.52
CA PHE A 127 -23.17 -11.70 3.34
C PHE A 127 -22.02 -11.14 2.52
N ILE A 128 -21.77 -11.66 1.30
CA ILE A 128 -20.73 -11.13 0.41
C ILE A 128 -21.01 -9.65 0.07
N ALA A 129 -22.24 -9.34 -0.29
CA ALA A 129 -22.64 -7.94 -0.57
C ALA A 129 -22.40 -7.03 0.63
N LEU A 130 -22.75 -7.47 1.84
CA LEU A 130 -22.52 -6.72 3.08
C LEU A 130 -21.05 -6.59 3.43
N TRP A 131 -20.23 -7.61 3.13
CA TRP A 131 -18.78 -7.54 3.34
C TRP A 131 -18.11 -6.54 2.40
N LEU A 132 -18.51 -6.52 1.13
CA LEU A 132 -18.03 -5.53 0.15
C LEU A 132 -18.41 -4.09 0.56
N LEU A 133 -19.63 -3.88 1.06
CA LEU A 133 -20.08 -2.59 1.60
C LEU A 133 -19.27 -2.21 2.84
N TYR A 134 -18.97 -3.18 3.72
CA TYR A 134 -18.11 -2.97 4.89
C TYR A 134 -16.71 -2.52 4.47
N GLU A 135 -16.01 -3.25 3.58
CA GLU A 135 -14.67 -2.87 3.14
C GLU A 135 -14.67 -1.48 2.49
N TYR A 136 -15.65 -1.20 1.61
CA TYR A 136 -15.77 0.10 0.97
C TYR A 136 -15.97 1.24 1.98
N GLY A 137 -16.85 1.06 2.95
CA GLY A 137 -17.10 2.04 4.03
C GLY A 137 -15.86 2.20 4.92
N HIS A 138 -15.19 1.07 5.22
CA HIS A 138 -14.02 1.06 6.09
C HIS A 138 -12.82 1.81 5.52
N HIS A 139 -12.73 2.01 4.21
CA HIS A 139 -11.69 2.83 3.57
C HIS A 139 -11.94 4.34 3.68
N ARG A 140 -13.12 4.81 4.22
CA ARG A 140 -13.60 6.19 4.06
C ARG A 140 -13.97 6.92 5.35
N TRP A 141 -13.50 6.44 6.48
CA TRP A 141 -13.76 7.06 7.79
C TRP A 141 -12.48 7.17 8.63
N ASP A 142 -12.55 7.80 9.79
CA ASP A 142 -11.38 8.14 10.60
C ASP A 142 -10.66 6.93 11.22
N LEU A 143 -11.38 5.81 11.48
CA LEU A 143 -10.80 4.54 11.97
C LEU A 143 -10.45 3.58 10.82
N SER A 144 -10.12 4.11 9.65
CA SER A 144 -9.79 3.30 8.48
C SER A 144 -8.56 2.44 8.71
N TRP A 145 -8.72 1.11 8.55
CA TRP A 145 -7.64 0.13 8.58
C TRP A 145 -7.79 -0.88 7.44
N PRO A 146 -7.56 -0.48 6.17
CA PRO A 146 -7.81 -1.32 5.01
C PRO A 146 -6.76 -2.41 4.79
N TRP A 147 -5.86 -2.63 5.75
CA TRP A 147 -4.75 -3.58 5.65
C TRP A 147 -5.22 -5.00 5.32
N LEU A 148 -6.28 -5.45 5.99
CA LEU A 148 -6.87 -6.78 5.84
C LEU A 148 -8.03 -6.84 4.85
N THR A 149 -8.16 -5.86 3.93
CA THR A 149 -9.04 -6.02 2.75
C THR A 149 -8.68 -7.32 2.05
N LEU A 150 -9.66 -8.22 1.88
CA LEU A 150 -9.39 -9.59 1.43
C LEU A 150 -8.64 -9.65 0.09
N GLY A 151 -8.96 -8.73 -0.83
CA GLY A 151 -8.26 -8.64 -2.11
C GLY A 151 -6.77 -8.32 -2.00
N ASN A 152 -6.30 -7.75 -0.88
CA ASN A 152 -4.88 -7.49 -0.64
C ASN A 152 -4.06 -8.76 -0.44
N ALA A 153 -4.68 -9.88 -0.08
CA ALA A 153 -4.00 -11.17 0.03
C ALA A 153 -3.28 -11.58 -1.26
N PHE A 154 -3.81 -11.19 -2.42
CA PHE A 154 -3.19 -11.49 -3.71
C PHE A 154 -1.92 -10.68 -4.02
N SER A 155 -1.47 -9.82 -3.11
CA SER A 155 -0.19 -9.11 -3.29
C SER A 155 1.02 -10.06 -3.39
N GLY A 156 0.91 -11.27 -2.83
CA GLY A 156 1.87 -12.37 -3.02
C GLY A 156 1.78 -13.07 -4.38
N MET A 157 0.69 -12.86 -5.13
CA MET A 157 0.45 -13.48 -6.44
C MET A 157 0.01 -12.46 -7.50
N PRO A 158 0.81 -11.41 -7.78
CA PRO A 158 0.43 -10.34 -8.70
C PRO A 158 0.10 -10.85 -10.11
N TRP A 159 0.75 -11.92 -10.56
CA TRP A 159 0.48 -12.57 -11.85
C TRP A 159 -0.95 -13.13 -11.95
N TYR A 160 -1.60 -13.48 -10.83
CA TYR A 160 -2.96 -14.03 -10.81
C TYR A 160 -4.05 -12.95 -10.87
N VAL A 161 -3.74 -11.69 -10.58
CA VAL A 161 -4.72 -10.60 -10.44
C VAL A 161 -4.55 -9.48 -11.47
N GLN A 162 -4.08 -9.81 -12.69
CA GLN A 162 -3.95 -8.82 -13.75
C GLN A 162 -5.28 -8.14 -14.10
N TRP A 163 -6.42 -8.78 -13.81
CA TRP A 163 -7.77 -8.24 -13.95
C TRP A 163 -8.14 -7.17 -12.89
N TYR A 164 -7.27 -6.88 -11.91
CA TYR A 164 -7.45 -5.73 -11.00
C TYR A 164 -7.43 -4.39 -11.74
N GLU A 165 -6.88 -4.32 -12.94
CA GLU A 165 -7.05 -3.13 -13.80
C GLU A 165 -8.51 -2.83 -14.16
N ILE A 166 -9.43 -3.80 -13.93
CA ILE A 166 -10.87 -3.65 -14.16
C ILE A 166 -11.61 -3.42 -12.85
N THR A 167 -11.29 -4.19 -11.81
CA THR A 167 -12.11 -4.28 -10.60
C THR A 167 -11.45 -3.77 -9.33
N GLY A 168 -10.15 -3.53 -9.34
CA GLY A 168 -9.38 -3.28 -8.11
C GLY A 168 -9.46 -4.45 -7.13
N THR A 169 -9.04 -4.20 -5.90
CA THR A 169 -9.03 -5.22 -4.82
C THR A 169 -10.43 -5.66 -4.39
N LEU A 170 -11.48 -4.85 -4.56
CA LEU A 170 -12.86 -5.26 -4.26
C LEU A 170 -13.32 -6.47 -5.08
N GLY A 171 -12.88 -6.56 -6.35
CA GLY A 171 -13.10 -7.76 -7.15
C GLY A 171 -12.43 -9.00 -6.58
N GLY A 172 -11.22 -8.85 -6.02
CA GLY A 172 -10.51 -9.91 -5.31
C GLY A 172 -11.29 -10.41 -4.09
N THR A 173 -11.80 -9.51 -3.29
CA THR A 173 -12.67 -9.82 -2.16
C THR A 173 -13.91 -10.59 -2.61
N ALA A 174 -14.59 -10.13 -3.67
CA ALA A 174 -15.77 -10.79 -4.21
C ALA A 174 -15.45 -12.21 -4.69
N LEU A 175 -14.33 -12.41 -5.39
CA LEU A 175 -13.86 -13.72 -5.84
C LEU A 175 -13.57 -14.66 -4.66
N ILE A 176 -12.77 -14.22 -3.69
CA ILE A 176 -12.40 -15.01 -2.52
C ILE A 176 -13.66 -15.50 -1.79
N LEU A 177 -14.56 -14.58 -1.44
CA LEU A 177 -15.77 -14.93 -0.69
C LEU A 177 -16.71 -15.81 -1.51
N SER A 178 -16.86 -15.57 -2.82
CA SER A 178 -17.68 -16.41 -3.69
C SER A 178 -17.17 -17.85 -3.75
N VAL A 179 -15.86 -18.03 -3.92
CA VAL A 179 -15.24 -19.36 -3.91
C VAL A 179 -15.43 -20.04 -2.55
N ASN A 180 -15.21 -19.33 -1.44
CA ASN A 180 -15.43 -19.88 -0.09
C ASN A 180 -16.88 -20.31 0.13
N VAL A 181 -17.88 -19.54 -0.36
CA VAL A 181 -19.31 -19.94 -0.30
C VAL A 181 -19.54 -21.22 -1.09
N LEU A 182 -18.99 -21.34 -2.29
CA LEU A 182 -19.15 -22.54 -3.12
C LEU A 182 -18.46 -23.77 -2.51
N VAL A 183 -17.26 -23.60 -1.95
CA VAL A 183 -16.55 -24.65 -1.21
C VAL A 183 -17.37 -25.09 0.01
N TYR A 184 -17.89 -24.14 0.78
CA TYR A 184 -18.75 -24.44 1.91
C TYR A 184 -19.98 -25.27 1.48
N HIS A 185 -20.67 -24.89 0.41
CA HIS A 185 -21.80 -25.66 -0.12
C HIS A 185 -21.39 -27.05 -0.60
N ALA A 186 -20.25 -27.17 -1.27
CA ALA A 186 -19.72 -28.47 -1.72
C ALA A 186 -19.45 -29.42 -0.53
N LEU A 187 -18.98 -28.89 0.60
CA LEU A 187 -18.72 -29.64 1.82
C LEU A 187 -20.02 -30.02 2.57
N MET A 188 -21.05 -29.14 2.56
CA MET A 188 -22.29 -29.39 3.30
C MET A 188 -23.28 -30.31 2.58
N ASN A 189 -23.28 -30.33 1.24
CA ASN A 189 -24.19 -31.18 0.46
C ASN A 189 -23.77 -32.68 0.41
N ASP A 190 -22.83 -33.09 1.25
CA ASP A 190 -22.29 -34.45 1.28
C ASP A 190 -23.31 -35.49 1.67
N GLN A 191 -24.29 -35.15 2.49
CA GLN A 191 -25.27 -36.12 3.05
C GLN A 191 -26.31 -36.61 2.01
N SER A 192 -26.56 -35.84 0.94
CA SER A 192 -27.56 -36.20 -0.09
C SER A 192 -26.97 -36.86 -1.36
N ASN A 193 -25.66 -36.80 -1.57
CA ASN A 193 -24.99 -37.24 -2.79
C ASN A 193 -23.69 -38.03 -2.53
N ALA A 194 -23.69 -38.95 -1.57
CA ALA A 194 -22.51 -39.76 -1.19
C ALA A 194 -21.82 -40.50 -2.37
N LYS A 195 -22.51 -40.68 -3.50
CA LYS A 195 -21.99 -41.35 -4.72
C LYS A 195 -21.29 -40.44 -5.71
N ARG A 196 -21.32 -39.09 -5.55
CA ARG A 196 -20.63 -38.19 -6.49
C ARG A 196 -19.14 -38.13 -6.20
N SER A 197 -18.34 -38.26 -7.27
CA SER A 197 -16.88 -38.08 -7.24
C SER A 197 -16.52 -36.74 -6.59
N TRP A 198 -15.42 -36.70 -5.84
CA TRP A 198 -14.85 -35.49 -5.25
C TRP A 198 -14.67 -34.37 -6.28
N ILE A 199 -14.16 -34.67 -7.46
CA ILE A 199 -13.98 -33.72 -8.57
C ILE A 199 -15.31 -33.08 -8.97
N MET A 200 -16.40 -33.83 -9.03
CA MET A 200 -17.72 -33.30 -9.38
C MET A 200 -18.29 -32.31 -8.34
N ARG A 201 -17.92 -32.46 -7.05
CA ARG A 201 -18.37 -31.55 -6.00
C ARG A 201 -17.68 -30.20 -6.06
N PHE A 202 -16.39 -30.17 -6.37
CA PHE A 202 -15.55 -28.97 -6.40
C PHE A 202 -15.38 -28.36 -7.79
N ARG A 203 -16.01 -28.93 -8.86
CA ARG A 203 -15.86 -28.47 -10.23
C ARG A 203 -16.14 -26.98 -10.42
N LEU A 204 -17.15 -26.44 -9.71
CA LEU A 204 -17.56 -25.05 -9.86
C LEU A 204 -16.55 -24.08 -9.21
N PRO A 205 -16.17 -24.23 -7.92
CA PRO A 205 -15.13 -23.38 -7.35
C PRO A 205 -13.80 -23.50 -8.10
N ILE A 206 -13.37 -24.70 -8.48
CA ILE A 206 -12.14 -24.91 -9.27
C ILE A 206 -12.26 -24.21 -10.64
N GLY A 207 -13.39 -24.36 -11.33
CA GLY A 207 -13.63 -23.71 -12.62
C GLY A 207 -13.55 -22.19 -12.55
N ILE A 208 -14.14 -21.58 -11.52
CA ILE A 208 -14.09 -20.13 -11.33
C ILE A 208 -12.64 -19.67 -11.09
N VAL A 209 -11.90 -20.30 -10.19
CA VAL A 209 -10.49 -19.99 -9.92
C VAL A 209 -9.66 -20.11 -11.21
N SER A 210 -9.88 -21.16 -12.00
CA SER A 210 -9.18 -21.39 -13.27
C SER A 210 -9.52 -20.32 -14.31
N VAL A 211 -10.80 -19.93 -14.44
CA VAL A 211 -11.22 -18.88 -15.39
C VAL A 211 -10.56 -17.55 -15.05
N PHE A 212 -10.52 -17.15 -13.78
CA PHE A 212 -9.83 -15.93 -13.36
C PHE A 212 -8.31 -16.03 -13.56
N GLY A 213 -7.71 -17.21 -13.39
CA GLY A 213 -6.31 -17.47 -13.72
C GLY A 213 -6.02 -17.29 -15.21
N ILE A 214 -6.85 -17.89 -16.08
CA ILE A 214 -6.72 -17.75 -17.55
C ILE A 214 -6.91 -16.27 -17.95
N LEU A 215 -7.95 -15.62 -17.44
CA LEU A 215 -8.20 -14.20 -17.70
C LEU A 215 -6.99 -13.35 -17.29
N SER A 216 -6.38 -13.65 -16.15
CA SER A 216 -5.20 -12.96 -15.68
C SER A 216 -4.00 -13.12 -16.63
N VAL A 217 -3.75 -14.32 -17.12
CA VAL A 217 -2.69 -14.57 -18.10
C VAL A 217 -2.94 -13.79 -19.39
N LEU A 218 -4.17 -13.82 -19.93
CA LEU A 218 -4.53 -13.08 -21.14
C LEU A 218 -4.37 -11.57 -20.98
N LEU A 219 -4.89 -11.00 -19.88
CA LEU A 219 -4.74 -9.57 -19.61
C LEU A 219 -3.27 -9.21 -19.34
N GLY A 220 -2.52 -10.08 -18.67
CA GLY A 220 -1.09 -9.90 -18.44
C GLY A 220 -0.29 -9.85 -19.74
N GLN A 221 -0.59 -10.72 -20.71
CA GLN A 221 0.03 -10.70 -22.03
C GLN A 221 -0.30 -9.42 -22.80
N LEU A 222 -1.59 -9.04 -22.87
CA LEU A 222 -2.01 -7.80 -23.52
C LEU A 222 -1.35 -6.57 -22.89
N ALA A 223 -1.30 -6.51 -21.57
CA ALA A 223 -0.64 -5.43 -20.85
C ALA A 223 0.89 -5.46 -21.05
N SER A 224 1.52 -6.63 -21.11
CA SER A 224 2.94 -6.79 -21.40
C SER A 224 3.29 -6.23 -22.77
N ASP A 225 2.52 -6.58 -23.79
CA ASP A 225 2.71 -6.05 -25.14
C ASP A 225 2.59 -4.52 -25.14
N PHE A 226 1.60 -4.00 -24.45
CA PHE A 226 1.43 -2.55 -24.28
C PHE A 226 2.59 -1.92 -23.49
N VAL A 227 3.06 -2.54 -22.41
CA VAL A 227 4.10 -2.02 -21.51
C VAL A 227 5.50 -2.13 -22.13
N TYR A 228 5.83 -3.25 -22.82
CA TYR A 228 7.20 -3.53 -23.27
C TYR A 228 7.43 -3.34 -24.77
N GLN A 229 6.40 -3.06 -25.60
CA GLN A 229 6.62 -2.75 -27.01
C GLN A 229 7.47 -1.48 -27.17
N LYS A 230 8.74 -1.66 -27.53
CA LYS A 230 9.75 -0.59 -27.73
C LYS A 230 9.37 0.45 -28.80
N LYS A 231 8.43 0.15 -29.68
CA LYS A 231 8.08 0.97 -30.86
C LYS A 231 6.95 1.98 -30.62
N SER A 232 6.33 2.02 -29.45
CA SER A 232 5.25 2.98 -29.19
C SER A 232 5.81 4.37 -28.93
N LYS A 233 5.51 5.34 -29.80
CA LYS A 233 5.78 6.78 -29.61
C LYS A 233 5.15 7.38 -28.33
N LEU A 234 4.35 6.58 -27.62
CA LEU A 234 3.63 6.99 -26.40
C LEU A 234 4.45 6.77 -25.12
N LYS A 235 5.67 6.22 -25.21
CA LYS A 235 6.50 5.90 -24.05
C LYS A 235 7.71 6.78 -23.98
N GLN A 236 7.77 7.59 -22.97
CA GLN A 236 8.94 8.40 -22.65
C GLN A 236 9.78 7.65 -21.62
N PRO A 237 11.04 7.28 -21.94
CA PRO A 237 11.97 6.76 -20.95
C PRO A 237 12.26 7.85 -19.93
N TYR A 238 12.33 7.47 -18.65
CA TYR A 238 12.52 8.39 -17.54
C TYR A 238 13.36 7.69 -16.47
N ARG A 239 14.55 8.18 -16.22
CA ARG A 239 15.48 7.57 -15.26
C ARG A 239 15.23 8.10 -13.87
N VAL A 240 14.88 7.22 -12.94
CA VAL A 240 14.63 7.57 -11.54
C VAL A 240 15.72 6.95 -10.66
N VAL A 241 16.19 7.73 -9.70
CA VAL A 241 17.08 7.29 -8.62
C VAL A 241 16.30 7.33 -7.32
N ALA A 242 16.12 6.19 -6.66
CA ALA A 242 15.49 6.08 -5.35
C ALA A 242 16.56 5.89 -4.26
N ILE A 243 16.54 6.74 -3.25
CA ILE A 243 17.51 6.73 -2.15
C ILE A 243 16.93 6.00 -0.95
N GLN A 244 17.74 5.16 -0.31
CA GLN A 244 17.49 4.54 0.98
C GLN A 244 18.59 4.93 1.95
N PRO A 245 18.37 5.93 2.81
CA PRO A 245 19.43 6.45 3.70
C PRO A 245 19.71 5.54 4.89
N ASN A 246 18.79 4.70 5.31
CA ASN A 246 18.89 3.78 6.45
C ASN A 246 19.18 4.46 7.80
N TYR A 247 18.63 5.67 8.01
CA TYR A 247 18.70 6.30 9.33
C TYR A 247 17.71 5.65 10.29
N ASP A 248 18.19 5.30 11.50
CA ASP A 248 17.30 4.81 12.55
C ASP A 248 16.33 5.93 12.99
N PRO A 249 15.01 5.69 12.96
CA PRO A 249 14.04 6.73 13.32
C PRO A 249 14.01 7.06 14.80
N TYR A 250 14.54 6.22 15.68
CA TYR A 250 14.54 6.41 17.12
C TYR A 250 15.84 7.05 17.61
N ASP A 251 16.99 6.57 17.11
CA ASP A 251 18.30 6.93 17.66
C ASP A 251 19.11 7.88 16.78
N GLU A 252 18.86 7.94 15.46
CA GLU A 252 19.70 8.71 14.54
C GLU A 252 18.94 9.89 13.90
N LYS A 253 17.73 9.66 13.37
CA LYS A 253 17.04 10.58 12.47
C LYS A 253 16.76 11.97 13.05
N PHE A 254 16.51 12.06 14.36
CA PHE A 254 16.19 13.32 15.04
C PHE A 254 17.32 13.82 15.95
N VAL A 255 18.46 13.12 15.97
CA VAL A 255 19.64 13.47 16.79
C VAL A 255 20.77 14.00 15.93
N LEU A 256 20.93 13.48 14.70
CA LEU A 256 21.99 13.92 13.78
C LEU A 256 21.72 15.33 13.25
N ASP A 257 22.82 16.02 12.83
CA ASP A 257 22.69 17.32 12.15
C ASP A 257 21.89 17.18 10.85
N PRO A 258 20.75 17.87 10.70
CA PRO A 258 19.92 17.80 9.50
C PRO A 258 20.66 18.11 8.21
N MET A 259 21.58 19.10 8.25
CA MET A 259 22.37 19.47 7.08
C MET A 259 23.41 18.42 6.71
N GLN A 260 23.97 17.70 7.69
CA GLN A 260 24.86 16.57 7.40
C GLN A 260 24.08 15.44 6.73
N MET A 261 22.89 15.10 7.22
CA MET A 261 22.02 14.09 6.59
C MET A 261 21.70 14.44 5.13
N VAL A 262 21.35 15.69 4.87
CA VAL A 262 21.07 16.17 3.50
C VAL A 262 22.31 16.06 2.60
N ARG A 263 23.49 16.44 3.10
CA ARG A 263 24.75 16.32 2.34
C ARG A 263 25.09 14.86 2.01
N ASP A 264 24.88 13.95 2.95
CA ASP A 264 25.18 12.52 2.75
C ASP A 264 24.18 11.88 1.75
N MET A 265 22.89 12.21 1.86
CA MET A 265 21.90 11.76 0.88
C MET A 265 22.15 12.35 -0.52
N ALA A 266 22.59 13.61 -0.62
CA ALA A 266 22.96 14.22 -1.89
C ALA A 266 24.14 13.50 -2.54
N LYS A 267 25.22 13.22 -1.79
CA LYS A 267 26.37 12.43 -2.27
C LYS A 267 25.95 11.02 -2.72
N THR A 268 25.06 10.37 -1.96
CA THR A 268 24.53 9.05 -2.33
C THR A 268 23.72 9.12 -3.62
N SER A 269 22.95 10.21 -3.82
CA SER A 269 22.22 10.44 -5.06
C SER A 269 23.14 10.63 -6.27
N ASP A 270 24.22 11.40 -6.10
CA ASP A 270 25.21 11.64 -7.15
C ASP A 270 25.92 10.35 -7.56
N SER A 271 26.18 9.43 -6.62
CA SER A 271 26.84 8.15 -6.90
C SER A 271 26.05 7.24 -7.84
N ALA A 272 24.75 7.44 -7.98
CA ALA A 272 23.88 6.68 -8.90
C ALA A 272 23.98 7.14 -10.36
N GLY A 273 24.71 8.22 -10.62
CA GLY A 273 24.88 8.81 -11.94
C GLY A 273 23.65 9.63 -12.40
N PRO A 274 23.61 10.01 -13.69
CA PRO A 274 22.58 10.90 -14.21
C PRO A 274 21.17 10.38 -14.01
N ALA A 275 20.23 11.28 -13.66
CA ALA A 275 18.81 10.96 -13.47
C ALA A 275 17.93 12.09 -14.02
N ASP A 276 16.68 11.74 -14.39
CA ASP A 276 15.63 12.72 -14.67
C ASP A 276 14.91 13.13 -13.39
N CYS A 277 14.84 12.20 -12.41
CA CYS A 277 14.24 12.45 -11.09
C CYS A 277 14.99 11.70 -9.99
N ILE A 278 15.17 12.37 -8.84
CA ILE A 278 15.70 11.80 -7.61
C ILE A 278 14.56 11.72 -6.61
N LEU A 279 14.40 10.54 -6.00
CA LEU A 279 13.34 10.25 -5.03
C LEU A 279 13.95 9.99 -3.65
N TRP A 280 13.61 10.83 -2.67
CA TRP A 280 13.98 10.66 -1.27
C TRP A 280 12.78 10.22 -0.43
N PRO A 281 12.99 9.43 0.64
CA PRO A 281 11.91 8.85 1.42
C PRO A 281 11.13 9.89 2.25
N GLU A 282 10.12 9.39 2.96
CA GLU A 282 9.26 10.17 3.86
C GLU A 282 10.08 10.87 4.93
N THR A 283 9.75 12.14 5.21
CA THR A 283 10.39 12.99 6.23
C THR A 283 11.92 13.02 6.15
N SER A 284 12.46 13.08 4.95
CA SER A 284 13.93 13.15 4.71
C SER A 284 14.52 14.49 5.09
N LEU A 285 13.76 15.58 4.90
CA LEU A 285 14.13 16.89 5.42
C LEU A 285 13.59 17.00 6.85
N VAL A 286 14.53 17.09 7.79
CA VAL A 286 14.22 17.17 9.22
C VAL A 286 14.01 18.62 9.62
N GLY A 287 13.00 18.88 10.44
CA GLY A 287 12.53 20.22 10.77
C GLY A 287 11.20 20.53 10.09
N ASN A 288 10.66 21.70 10.36
CA ASN A 288 9.37 22.13 9.84
C ASN A 288 9.58 23.23 8.78
N ILE A 289 9.46 22.88 7.52
CA ILE A 289 9.61 23.83 6.39
C ILE A 289 8.35 24.68 6.32
N ASP A 290 8.51 26.00 6.30
CA ASP A 290 7.39 26.93 6.17
C ASP A 290 6.73 26.81 4.78
N VAL A 291 5.41 26.55 4.80
CA VAL A 291 4.58 26.48 3.58
C VAL A 291 4.61 27.77 2.78
N GLY A 292 4.71 28.93 3.48
CA GLY A 292 4.72 30.24 2.85
C GLY A 292 6.03 30.57 2.12
N SER A 293 7.15 29.94 2.50
CA SER A 293 8.48 30.28 1.99
C SER A 293 9.43 29.07 1.92
N PRO A 294 9.07 27.96 1.26
CA PRO A 294 9.86 26.74 1.28
C PRO A 294 11.26 26.90 0.68
N ALA A 295 11.45 27.81 -0.29
CA ALA A 295 12.75 28.09 -0.90
C ALA A 295 13.75 28.77 0.06
N GLN A 296 13.27 29.38 1.14
CA GLN A 296 14.12 30.04 2.14
C GLN A 296 14.68 29.06 3.18
N ASP A 297 14.14 27.84 3.23
CA ASP A 297 14.69 26.79 4.09
C ASP A 297 16.11 26.43 3.65
N MET A 298 17.01 26.26 4.64
CA MET A 298 18.44 26.04 4.37
C MET A 298 18.68 24.71 3.67
N GLN A 299 17.93 23.67 3.99
CA GLN A 299 18.07 22.34 3.36
C GLN A 299 17.58 22.39 1.90
N VAL A 300 16.42 23.01 1.66
CA VAL A 300 15.87 23.21 0.30
C VAL A 300 16.78 24.06 -0.54
N SER A 301 17.24 25.19 0.00
CA SER A 301 18.20 26.10 -0.69
C SER A 301 19.50 25.39 -1.04
N TYR A 302 20.06 24.59 -0.12
CA TYR A 302 21.26 23.78 -0.39
C TYR A 302 21.03 22.82 -1.57
N LEU A 303 19.92 22.09 -1.60
CA LEU A 303 19.62 21.13 -2.65
C LEU A 303 19.46 21.80 -4.02
N MET A 304 18.76 22.93 -4.08
CA MET A 304 18.62 23.71 -5.31
C MET A 304 19.99 24.12 -5.87
N HIS A 305 20.90 24.61 -5.02
CA HIS A 305 22.24 25.02 -5.43
C HIS A 305 23.15 23.83 -5.79
N HIS A 306 23.03 22.70 -5.08
CA HIS A 306 23.88 21.54 -5.28
C HIS A 306 23.77 21.00 -6.71
N TRP A 307 22.56 20.80 -7.24
CA TRP A 307 22.36 20.27 -8.59
C TRP A 307 22.44 21.32 -9.69
N LEU A 308 22.25 22.61 -9.39
CA LEU A 308 22.52 23.67 -10.34
C LEU A 308 24.02 23.85 -10.62
N LYS A 309 24.86 23.71 -9.58
CA LYS A 309 26.31 23.86 -9.67
C LYS A 309 27.00 22.63 -10.26
N ASN A 310 26.56 21.45 -9.90
CA ASN A 310 27.15 20.16 -10.27
C ASN A 310 26.39 19.49 -11.43
N GLY A 311 25.56 20.23 -12.13
CA GLY A 311 24.86 19.74 -13.32
C GLY A 311 25.83 19.21 -14.37
N PRO A 312 25.38 18.30 -15.25
CA PRO A 312 26.23 17.46 -16.09
C PRO A 312 27.10 18.16 -17.15
N ALA A 313 27.22 19.49 -17.13
CA ALA A 313 27.98 20.21 -18.13
C ALA A 313 29.49 20.05 -18.04
N ASP A 314 30.06 19.79 -16.85
CA ASP A 314 31.52 19.84 -16.67
C ASP A 314 32.25 18.49 -16.67
N ASN A 315 31.56 17.35 -16.60
CA ASN A 315 32.20 16.03 -16.51
C ASN A 315 32.06 15.15 -17.78
N ALA A 316 31.57 15.68 -18.90
CA ALA A 316 31.26 14.90 -20.10
C ALA A 316 32.37 14.94 -21.17
N ALA A 317 33.62 15.15 -20.80
CA ALA A 317 34.75 15.13 -21.74
C ALA A 317 35.39 13.75 -21.88
N GLY A 318 34.62 12.64 -22.01
CA GLY A 318 35.27 11.34 -22.07
C GLY A 318 34.59 10.20 -22.81
N ASP A 319 33.29 10.17 -23.01
CA ASP A 319 32.69 9.01 -23.68
C ASP A 319 31.48 9.38 -24.55
N SER A 320 31.72 9.43 -25.86
CA SER A 320 30.69 9.73 -26.88
C SER A 320 29.77 8.55 -27.21
N SER A 321 29.93 7.39 -26.58
CA SER A 321 29.16 6.16 -26.87
C SER A 321 27.86 6.02 -26.07
N LEU A 322 27.61 6.92 -25.09
CA LEU A 322 26.42 6.90 -24.21
C LEU A 322 25.34 7.95 -24.57
N ASN A 323 25.34 8.43 -25.81
CA ASN A 323 24.38 9.41 -26.32
C ASN A 323 22.97 8.83 -26.53
N HIS A 324 22.31 8.36 -25.46
CA HIS A 324 20.88 8.14 -25.53
C HIS A 324 20.16 8.96 -24.45
N SER A 325 19.57 10.06 -24.91
CA SER A 325 18.53 10.87 -24.24
C SER A 325 18.82 11.32 -22.80
N ARG A 326 19.74 12.26 -22.62
CA ARG A 326 19.76 13.13 -21.45
C ARG A 326 18.74 14.25 -21.63
N ALA A 327 17.84 14.43 -20.66
CA ALA A 327 17.19 15.71 -20.47
C ALA A 327 18.30 16.77 -20.24
N ALA A 328 18.25 17.86 -20.98
CA ALA A 328 19.28 18.92 -20.95
C ALA A 328 19.07 19.82 -19.71
N GLY A 329 19.21 19.28 -18.49
CA GLY A 329 19.01 20.06 -17.27
C GLY A 329 19.27 19.29 -15.98
N PRO A 330 19.24 19.95 -14.82
CA PRO A 330 19.35 19.31 -13.52
C PRO A 330 18.15 18.39 -13.26
N PRO A 331 18.33 17.31 -12.46
CA PRO A 331 17.22 16.40 -12.14
C PRO A 331 16.13 17.09 -11.31
N SER A 332 14.88 16.73 -11.56
CA SER A 332 13.80 17.05 -10.64
C SER A 332 13.94 16.20 -9.37
N MET A 333 13.40 16.67 -8.26
CA MET A 333 13.44 15.94 -6.99
C MET A 333 12.05 15.80 -6.38
N LEU A 334 11.75 14.60 -5.85
CA LEU A 334 10.60 14.38 -4.99
C LEU A 334 11.10 13.94 -3.61
N ILE A 335 10.82 14.74 -2.59
CA ILE A 335 11.42 14.60 -1.26
C ILE A 335 10.33 14.63 -0.20
N GLY A 336 10.35 13.68 0.74
CA GLY A 336 9.50 13.72 1.93
C GLY A 336 10.00 14.74 2.94
N SER A 337 9.10 15.55 3.51
CA SER A 337 9.41 16.58 4.50
C SER A 337 8.27 16.78 5.48
N ASN A 338 8.58 17.36 6.64
CA ASN A 338 7.57 17.97 7.50
C ASN A 338 7.42 19.44 7.11
N MET A 339 6.19 19.91 7.04
CA MET A 339 5.89 21.32 6.74
C MET A 339 5.02 21.94 7.81
N ILE A 340 5.18 23.23 8.00
CA ILE A 340 4.40 24.04 8.94
C ILE A 340 3.64 25.13 8.20
N HIS A 341 2.35 25.24 8.46
CA HIS A 341 1.52 26.34 7.97
C HIS A 341 1.13 27.25 9.12
N TRP A 342 1.51 28.51 9.04
CA TRP A 342 1.18 29.54 10.03
C TRP A 342 -0.10 30.28 9.64
N TYR A 343 -0.96 30.52 10.61
CA TYR A 343 -2.21 31.24 10.40
C TYR A 343 -2.14 32.67 10.90
N SER A 344 -2.45 33.62 10.05
CA SER A 344 -2.74 35.00 10.44
C SER A 344 -4.18 35.08 10.95
N TRP A 345 -4.50 34.34 12.04
CA TRP A 345 -5.85 34.15 12.50
C TRP A 345 -6.15 35.07 13.70
N MET A 346 -7.08 36.02 13.52
CA MET A 346 -7.57 36.93 14.56
C MET A 346 -8.98 36.55 15.07
N GLY A 347 -9.55 35.42 14.62
CA GLY A 347 -10.88 34.96 15.02
C GLY A 347 -10.87 34.22 16.37
N LYS A 348 -12.07 34.01 16.92
CA LYS A 348 -12.25 33.18 18.11
C LYS A 348 -12.24 31.69 17.72
N GLY A 349 -11.44 30.88 18.43
CA GLY A 349 -11.33 29.43 18.23
C GLY A 349 -10.23 29.00 17.25
N LYS A 350 -10.16 27.70 16.98
CA LYS A 350 -9.17 27.09 16.08
C LYS A 350 -9.47 27.44 14.61
N PRO A 351 -8.49 27.87 13.80
CA PRO A 351 -8.67 28.10 12.36
C PRO A 351 -8.87 26.80 11.56
N ASP A 352 -8.34 25.69 12.06
CA ASP A 352 -8.46 24.34 11.49
C ASP A 352 -8.53 23.32 12.64
N VAL A 353 -9.12 22.14 12.38
CA VAL A 353 -9.22 21.05 13.38
C VAL A 353 -7.84 20.58 13.87
N ALA A 354 -6.85 20.56 12.96
CA ALA A 354 -5.48 20.19 13.26
C ALA A 354 -4.63 21.37 13.77
N ALA A 355 -5.18 22.58 13.86
CA ALA A 355 -4.42 23.75 14.29
C ALA A 355 -4.03 23.67 15.78
N ARG A 356 -2.78 24.06 16.07
CA ARG A 356 -2.19 24.14 17.39
C ARG A 356 -1.85 25.59 17.69
N GLN A 357 -1.89 25.96 18.94
CA GLN A 357 -1.48 27.29 19.37
C GLN A 357 0.01 27.28 19.76
N SER A 358 0.75 28.31 19.36
CA SER A 358 2.15 28.48 19.75
C SER A 358 2.28 28.66 21.28
N SER A 359 3.46 28.35 21.82
CA SER A 359 3.71 28.41 23.26
C SER A 359 3.46 29.81 23.88
N ASN A 360 3.62 30.86 23.09
CA ASN A 360 3.31 32.24 23.51
C ASN A 360 1.85 32.64 23.26
N LEU A 361 0.99 31.71 22.76
CA LEU A 361 -0.44 31.89 22.48
C LEU A 361 -0.77 32.97 21.44
N GLU A 362 0.21 33.46 20.69
CA GLU A 362 0.02 34.55 19.70
C GLU A 362 -0.41 34.02 18.32
N TYR A 363 0.10 32.86 17.92
CA TYR A 363 -0.07 32.33 16.59
C TYR A 363 -0.67 30.92 16.62
N TRP A 364 -1.42 30.60 15.58
CA TRP A 364 -1.88 29.25 15.27
C TRP A 364 -1.04 28.66 14.15
N TYR A 365 -0.78 27.35 14.21
CA TYR A 365 -0.07 26.63 13.16
C TYR A 365 -0.61 25.22 12.99
N THR A 366 -0.39 24.65 11.81
CA THR A 366 -0.69 23.25 11.50
C THR A 366 0.56 22.56 10.97
N LEU A 367 0.85 21.38 11.47
CA LEU A 367 1.95 20.54 10.98
C LEU A 367 1.43 19.56 9.93
N HIS A 368 2.23 19.33 8.90
CA HIS A 368 1.89 18.45 7.79
C HIS A 368 3.05 17.49 7.50
N ASN A 369 2.71 16.21 7.29
CA ASN A 369 3.60 15.27 6.59
C ASN A 369 3.43 15.49 5.09
N SER A 370 4.51 15.76 4.37
CA SER A 370 4.40 16.33 3.02
C SER A 370 5.43 15.73 2.06
N ALA A 371 5.14 15.86 0.77
CA ALA A 371 6.07 15.63 -0.32
C ALA A 371 6.33 16.94 -1.06
N LEU A 372 7.60 17.29 -1.22
CA LEU A 372 8.06 18.43 -2.02
C LEU A 372 8.53 17.94 -3.37
N TRP A 373 8.06 18.61 -4.42
CA TRP A 373 8.65 18.56 -5.75
C TRP A 373 9.48 19.80 -5.98
N ILE A 374 10.75 19.61 -6.29
CA ILE A 374 11.68 20.68 -6.58
C ILE A 374 12.18 20.48 -8.01
N GLN A 375 11.96 21.46 -8.87
CA GLN A 375 12.52 21.49 -10.21
C GLN A 375 13.48 22.67 -10.32
N PRO A 376 14.80 22.45 -10.23
CA PRO A 376 15.77 23.52 -10.38
C PRO A 376 15.73 24.06 -11.81
N GLU A 377 15.52 25.35 -11.97
CA GLU A 377 15.58 26.04 -13.26
C GLU A 377 16.77 27.01 -13.28
N LEU A 378 17.54 26.94 -14.33
CA LEU A 378 18.52 27.99 -14.65
C LEU A 378 17.75 29.16 -15.27
N SER A 379 17.33 30.13 -14.47
CA SER A 379 16.85 31.40 -15.00
C SER A 379 18.05 32.21 -15.50
N ILE A 380 18.35 32.07 -16.79
CA ILE A 380 19.28 32.98 -17.47
C ILE A 380 18.51 34.28 -17.70
N HIS A 381 18.54 35.18 -16.75
CA HIS A 381 18.17 36.56 -17.06
C HIS A 381 19.27 37.15 -17.94
N PRO A 382 18.95 37.74 -19.10
CA PRO A 382 19.94 38.42 -19.92
C PRO A 382 20.57 39.55 -19.08
N ILE A 383 21.86 39.47 -18.89
CA ILE A 383 22.63 40.47 -18.16
C ILE A 383 22.53 41.78 -18.96
N GLY A 384 21.76 42.71 -18.43
CA GLY A 384 21.80 44.08 -18.95
C GLY A 384 23.22 44.62 -18.87
N SER A 385 23.62 45.37 -19.86
CA SER A 385 24.98 45.89 -20.10
C SER A 385 25.50 46.91 -19.06
N ASP A 386 25.16 46.74 -17.79
CA ASP A 386 25.60 47.60 -16.69
C ASP A 386 26.69 46.92 -15.85
N PRO A 387 27.98 47.37 -15.98
CA PRO A 387 29.12 46.76 -15.28
C PRO A 387 29.07 46.85 -13.76
N PHE A 388 28.26 47.73 -13.18
CA PHE A 388 28.16 47.91 -11.72
C PHE A 388 27.13 47.03 -11.01
N LYS A 389 26.40 46.20 -11.76
CA LYS A 389 25.41 45.26 -11.18
C LYS A 389 25.97 43.90 -10.83
N HIS A 390 27.24 43.61 -11.12
CA HIS A 390 27.84 42.28 -10.89
C HIS A 390 27.91 41.83 -9.42
N GLU A 391 27.93 42.74 -8.46
CA GLU A 391 27.98 42.35 -7.05
C GLU A 391 26.61 41.97 -6.43
N ARG A 392 25.50 42.50 -7.01
CA ARG A 392 24.15 42.14 -6.54
C ARG A 392 23.61 40.82 -7.10
N LEU A 393 24.18 40.29 -8.18
CA LEU A 393 23.75 39.05 -8.83
C LEU A 393 24.32 37.79 -8.18
N ARG A 394 25.28 37.90 -7.25
CA ARG A 394 25.73 36.76 -6.41
C ARG A 394 24.68 36.25 -5.42
N GLY A 395 23.56 36.96 -5.28
CA GLY A 395 22.42 36.60 -4.44
C GLY A 395 21.14 36.32 -5.22
N SER A 396 21.18 36.18 -6.56
CA SER A 396 20.01 35.75 -7.33
C SER A 396 19.74 34.29 -7.02
N MET A 397 18.77 34.04 -6.13
CA MET A 397 18.26 32.71 -5.85
C MET A 397 17.78 32.06 -7.15
N ALA A 398 18.22 30.84 -7.42
CA ALA A 398 17.61 30.02 -8.41
C ALA A 398 16.12 29.87 -8.06
N THR A 399 15.25 30.49 -8.83
CA THR A 399 13.80 30.39 -8.69
C THR A 399 13.38 29.11 -9.39
N GLY A 400 13.49 27.99 -8.69
CA GLY A 400 12.90 26.72 -9.16
C GLY A 400 11.41 26.67 -8.87
N ASP A 401 10.65 25.94 -9.67
CA ASP A 401 9.25 25.62 -9.35
C ASP A 401 9.22 24.64 -8.16
N ILE A 402 8.70 25.08 -7.02
CA ILE A 402 8.49 24.24 -5.84
C ILE A 402 7.00 23.99 -5.70
N GLN A 403 6.62 22.72 -5.85
CA GLN A 403 5.27 22.24 -5.59
C GLN A 403 5.28 21.34 -4.37
N PHE A 404 4.18 21.26 -3.66
CA PHE A 404 4.05 20.35 -2.52
C PHE A 404 2.66 19.74 -2.44
N TYR A 405 2.60 18.62 -1.74
CA TYR A 405 1.42 17.87 -1.42
C TYR A 405 1.47 17.44 0.05
N HIS A 406 0.41 17.66 0.81
CA HIS A 406 0.28 17.17 2.19
C HIS A 406 -0.47 15.84 2.22
N LYS A 407 0.04 14.90 3.01
CA LYS A 407 -0.56 13.58 3.22
C LYS A 407 -2.03 13.68 3.60
N SER A 408 -2.89 12.93 2.90
CA SER A 408 -4.34 12.98 3.11
C SER A 408 -4.85 11.78 3.90
N LYS A 409 -4.25 10.59 3.69
CA LYS A 409 -4.61 9.38 4.45
C LYS A 409 -3.67 9.21 5.63
N LEU A 410 -4.02 9.86 6.71
CA LEU A 410 -3.27 9.83 7.97
C LEU A 410 -3.47 8.49 8.69
N VAL A 411 -2.44 8.05 9.42
CA VAL A 411 -2.51 6.82 10.21
C VAL A 411 -3.33 7.07 11.48
N PRO A 412 -4.45 6.33 11.68
CA PRO A 412 -5.26 6.50 12.89
C PRO A 412 -4.46 6.19 14.16
N GLY A 413 -4.59 7.07 15.16
CA GLY A 413 -3.92 6.96 16.46
C GLY A 413 -2.53 7.58 16.52
N THR A 414 -1.78 7.62 15.42
CA THR A 414 -0.42 8.21 15.40
C THR A 414 -0.38 9.58 14.72
N GLU A 415 -1.00 9.73 13.56
CA GLU A 415 -1.02 10.98 12.80
C GLU A 415 -2.38 11.69 12.86
N GLN A 416 -3.44 10.97 13.23
CA GLN A 416 -4.78 11.52 13.37
C GLN A 416 -5.49 10.90 14.57
N LEU A 417 -6.04 11.74 15.44
CA LEU A 417 -7.00 11.32 16.47
C LEU A 417 -8.37 11.09 15.81
N PRO A 418 -8.90 9.86 15.83
CA PRO A 418 -10.19 9.59 15.24
C PRO A 418 -11.31 10.39 15.94
N PHE A 419 -12.28 10.87 15.13
CA PHE A 419 -13.48 11.57 15.61
C PHE A 419 -13.24 12.85 16.43
N VAL A 420 -12.07 13.43 16.39
CA VAL A 420 -11.75 14.65 17.15
C VAL A 420 -12.71 15.82 16.82
N THR A 421 -13.24 15.86 15.61
CA THR A 421 -14.25 16.83 15.19
C THR A 421 -15.60 16.67 15.91
N VAL A 422 -15.96 15.43 16.25
CA VAL A 422 -17.25 15.08 16.89
C VAL A 422 -17.07 14.94 18.41
N LEU A 423 -15.91 14.48 18.85
CA LEU A 423 -15.56 14.20 20.24
C LEU A 423 -14.27 14.95 20.66
N PRO A 424 -14.32 16.29 20.79
CA PRO A 424 -13.13 17.10 21.06
C PRO A 424 -12.41 16.76 22.37
N PHE A 425 -13.09 16.12 23.33
CA PHE A 425 -12.49 15.71 24.59
C PHE A 425 -11.42 14.60 24.43
N LEU A 426 -11.46 13.83 23.32
CA LEU A 426 -10.46 12.81 23.01
C LEU A 426 -9.07 13.42 22.82
N GLU A 427 -8.99 14.66 22.34
CA GLU A 427 -7.71 15.37 22.20
C GLU A 427 -7.06 15.60 23.58
N ARG A 428 -7.84 15.97 24.58
CA ARG A 428 -7.35 16.17 25.96
C ARG A 428 -6.89 14.86 26.60
N LEU A 429 -7.62 13.77 26.34
CA LEU A 429 -7.29 12.45 26.84
C LEU A 429 -5.99 11.92 26.20
N ALA A 430 -5.79 12.11 24.90
CA ALA A 430 -4.58 11.69 24.20
C ALA A 430 -3.34 12.43 24.69
N ILE A 431 -3.43 13.75 24.89
CA ILE A 431 -2.33 14.57 25.43
C ILE A 431 -1.98 14.14 26.87
N SER A 432 -2.96 13.72 27.66
CA SER A 432 -2.72 13.27 29.05
C SER A 432 -2.09 11.88 29.16
N LEU A 433 -2.19 11.05 28.11
CA LEU A 433 -1.66 9.67 28.11
C LEU A 433 -0.22 9.57 27.60
N ASP A 434 0.26 10.59 26.89
CA ASP A 434 1.59 10.57 26.29
C ASP A 434 2.20 11.98 26.26
N GLU A 435 2.81 12.38 27.36
CA GLU A 435 3.45 13.70 27.52
C GLU A 435 4.66 13.91 26.58
N ASN A 436 5.23 12.84 26.02
CA ASN A 436 6.44 12.88 25.20
C ASN A 436 6.16 12.72 23.70
N SER A 437 4.94 12.33 23.29
CA SER A 437 4.64 12.24 21.88
C SER A 437 4.10 13.57 21.35
N ALA A 438 4.63 14.01 20.22
CA ALA A 438 4.07 15.09 19.42
C ALA A 438 2.69 14.69 18.82
N SER A 439 1.91 13.88 19.54
CA SER A 439 0.66 13.28 19.15
C SER A 439 -0.45 14.31 19.10
N GLY A 440 -0.60 14.90 17.96
CA GLY A 440 -1.75 15.72 17.63
C GLY A 440 -2.11 15.42 16.18
N THR A 441 -3.37 15.66 15.82
CA THR A 441 -3.82 15.52 14.45
C THR A 441 -2.96 16.39 13.53
N LEU A 442 -2.39 15.80 12.46
CA LEU A 442 -1.71 16.52 11.39
C LEU A 442 -2.73 17.15 10.45
N GLY A 443 -2.34 18.23 9.78
CA GLY A 443 -3.11 18.79 8.69
C GLY A 443 -3.04 17.87 7.46
N LYS A 444 -4.11 17.87 6.65
CA LYS A 444 -4.23 17.01 5.47
C LYS A 444 -4.76 17.77 4.26
N ASN A 445 -4.38 17.35 3.05
CA ASN A 445 -5.05 17.78 1.83
C ASN A 445 -6.44 17.14 1.72
N ALA A 446 -7.37 17.86 1.09
CA ALA A 446 -8.71 17.32 0.83
C ALA A 446 -8.70 16.26 -0.28
N THR A 447 -7.80 16.41 -1.27
CA THR A 447 -7.73 15.56 -2.48
C THR A 447 -6.30 15.20 -2.82
N ALA A 448 -6.13 14.12 -3.56
CA ALA A 448 -4.86 13.75 -4.16
C ALA A 448 -4.43 14.79 -5.21
N LYS A 449 -3.14 15.10 -5.25
CA LYS A 449 -2.55 16.06 -6.19
C LYS A 449 -1.26 15.48 -6.77
N ALA A 450 -1.20 15.31 -8.08
CA ALA A 450 0.01 14.93 -8.78
C ALA A 450 0.96 16.14 -8.87
N LEU A 451 2.25 15.91 -8.66
CA LEU A 451 3.28 16.94 -8.71
C LEU A 451 4.11 16.81 -9.99
N GLY A 452 4.80 17.88 -10.35
CA GLY A 452 5.66 17.95 -11.55
C GLY A 452 4.97 18.59 -12.73
N VAL A 453 5.60 18.47 -13.91
CA VAL A 453 5.21 19.22 -15.11
C VAL A 453 4.80 18.29 -16.24
N SER A 454 3.85 18.75 -17.05
CA SER A 454 3.45 18.11 -18.31
C SER A 454 3.22 16.59 -18.19
N ASN A 455 3.87 15.82 -19.06
CA ASN A 455 3.70 14.35 -19.15
C ASN A 455 4.51 13.55 -18.11
N SER A 456 5.34 14.19 -17.28
CA SER A 456 6.16 13.56 -16.25
C SER A 456 5.58 13.68 -14.83
N LYS A 457 4.34 14.15 -14.68
CA LYS A 457 3.69 14.25 -13.37
C LYS A 457 3.77 12.93 -12.60
N VAL A 458 4.08 13.03 -11.32
CA VAL A 458 4.21 11.92 -10.38
C VAL A 458 3.09 11.93 -9.35
N ALA A 459 2.61 10.75 -8.95
CA ALA A 459 1.79 10.58 -7.76
C ALA A 459 2.69 10.52 -6.53
N PRO A 460 2.73 11.52 -5.65
CA PRO A 460 3.55 11.54 -4.45
C PRO A 460 2.83 10.82 -3.30
N ILE A 461 2.82 9.49 -3.33
CA ILE A 461 2.12 8.65 -2.37
C ILE A 461 2.94 8.54 -1.10
N ILE A 462 2.41 9.04 0.02
CA ILE A 462 3.12 9.04 1.30
C ILE A 462 2.68 7.84 2.14
N CYS A 463 3.58 6.86 2.30
CA CYS A 463 3.48 5.73 3.24
C CYS A 463 2.10 5.02 3.16
N TYR A 464 1.29 5.15 4.20
CA TYR A 464 -0.03 4.53 4.38
C TYR A 464 -1.03 4.77 3.24
N GLU A 465 -0.89 5.87 2.48
CA GLU A 465 -1.74 6.16 1.33
C GLU A 465 -1.68 5.07 0.25
N SER A 466 -0.54 4.37 0.13
CA SER A 466 -0.34 3.32 -0.86
C SER A 466 -1.28 2.12 -0.71
N ILE A 467 -1.93 1.97 0.46
CA ILE A 467 -2.87 0.89 0.73
C ILE A 467 -4.23 1.15 0.05
N TYR A 468 -4.58 2.41 -0.19
CA TYR A 468 -5.87 2.84 -0.72
C TYR A 468 -5.86 2.92 -2.25
N GLY A 469 -6.32 1.85 -2.93
CA GLY A 469 -6.30 1.79 -4.40
C GLY A 469 -7.13 2.91 -5.07
N ASP A 470 -8.29 3.23 -4.54
CA ASP A 470 -9.15 4.32 -5.04
C ASP A 470 -8.49 5.70 -4.86
N TYR A 471 -7.82 5.91 -3.72
CA TYR A 471 -7.10 7.16 -3.48
C TYR A 471 -5.91 7.33 -4.44
N VAL A 472 -5.13 6.27 -4.66
CA VAL A 472 -4.06 6.26 -5.66
C VAL A 472 -4.60 6.53 -7.07
N SER A 473 -5.82 6.08 -7.35
CA SER A 473 -6.51 6.35 -8.61
C SER A 473 -6.75 7.85 -8.86
N GLU A 474 -6.96 8.65 -7.81
CA GLU A 474 -7.18 10.10 -7.94
C GLU A 474 -5.92 10.83 -8.47
N TYR A 475 -4.72 10.44 -8.05
CA TYR A 475 -3.49 10.99 -8.62
C TYR A 475 -3.36 10.74 -10.12
N VAL A 476 -3.76 9.54 -10.58
CA VAL A 476 -3.75 9.21 -12.01
C VAL A 476 -4.81 10.00 -12.77
N LYS A 477 -5.95 10.30 -12.16
CA LYS A 477 -6.97 11.20 -12.71
C LYS A 477 -6.44 12.63 -12.82
N ASP A 478 -5.60 13.06 -11.90
CA ASP A 478 -4.92 14.37 -11.93
C ASP A 478 -3.69 14.40 -12.87
N GLY A 479 -3.44 13.32 -13.61
CA GLY A 479 -2.44 13.27 -14.68
C GLY A 479 -1.12 12.61 -14.30
N ALA A 480 -1.02 11.91 -13.16
CA ALA A 480 0.20 11.17 -12.82
C ALA A 480 0.51 10.10 -13.87
N SER A 481 1.72 10.10 -14.39
CA SER A 481 2.23 9.16 -15.38
C SER A 481 2.99 7.97 -14.76
N TRP A 482 3.38 8.09 -13.50
CA TRP A 482 4.02 7.08 -12.67
C TRP A 482 3.70 7.34 -11.19
N LEU A 483 3.98 6.35 -10.33
CA LEU A 483 3.69 6.39 -8.91
C LEU A 483 5.00 6.38 -8.12
N ALA A 484 5.17 7.30 -7.20
CA ALA A 484 6.26 7.33 -6.24
C ALA A 484 5.71 7.05 -4.84
N VAL A 485 6.20 6.01 -4.18
CA VAL A 485 5.87 5.72 -2.78
C VAL A 485 7.05 6.12 -1.91
N ILE A 486 6.87 7.13 -1.09
CA ILE A 486 7.86 7.57 -0.10
C ILE A 486 7.41 7.13 1.29
N THR A 487 8.29 6.48 2.05
CA THR A 487 7.89 5.85 3.32
C THR A 487 9.03 5.71 4.32
N ASN A 488 8.67 5.40 5.56
CA ASN A 488 9.57 4.96 6.61
C ASN A 488 8.95 3.74 7.33
N ASP A 489 9.39 2.54 6.97
CA ASP A 489 8.83 1.29 7.52
C ASP A 489 9.54 0.81 8.80
N ALA A 490 10.55 1.54 9.30
CA ALA A 490 11.31 1.17 10.50
C ALA A 490 10.46 1.07 11.76
N TRP A 491 9.32 1.77 11.80
CA TRP A 491 8.37 1.73 12.91
C TRP A 491 7.88 0.32 13.26
N TRP A 492 8.02 -0.64 12.35
CA TRP A 492 7.55 -2.02 12.53
C TRP A 492 8.68 -3.02 12.78
N ASN A 493 9.90 -2.57 12.96
CA ASN A 493 11.08 -3.43 13.06
C ASN A 493 11.18 -4.45 11.91
N ASN A 494 12.02 -5.48 12.04
CA ASN A 494 12.11 -6.56 11.07
C ASN A 494 10.95 -7.54 11.21
N THR A 495 9.77 -7.14 10.74
CA THR A 495 8.52 -7.91 10.85
C THR A 495 7.85 -8.07 9.49
N PRO A 496 6.78 -8.88 9.38
CA PRO A 496 6.01 -8.97 8.14
C PRO A 496 5.46 -7.63 7.62
N GLY A 497 5.30 -6.61 8.47
CA GLY A 497 4.66 -5.34 8.12
C GLY A 497 5.27 -4.65 6.91
N HIS A 498 6.59 -4.49 6.87
CA HIS A 498 7.28 -3.85 5.75
C HIS A 498 7.20 -4.67 4.44
N LYS A 499 7.19 -6.02 4.53
CA LYS A 499 7.04 -6.91 3.36
C LYS A 499 5.62 -6.81 2.79
N GLN A 500 4.61 -6.82 3.65
CA GLN A 500 3.21 -6.61 3.27
C GLN A 500 3.02 -5.24 2.60
N HIS A 501 3.58 -4.18 3.20
CA HIS A 501 3.47 -2.82 2.69
C HIS A 501 4.12 -2.68 1.30
N PHE A 502 5.32 -3.26 1.10
CA PHE A 502 5.95 -3.32 -0.22
C PHE A 502 5.10 -4.08 -1.24
N SER A 503 4.55 -5.22 -0.84
CA SER A 503 3.76 -6.07 -1.74
C SER A 503 2.46 -5.41 -2.18
N TYR A 504 1.82 -4.59 -1.35
CA TYR A 504 0.61 -3.84 -1.73
C TYR A 504 0.88 -2.84 -2.85
N ALA A 505 2.09 -2.29 -2.95
CA ALA A 505 2.47 -1.43 -4.06
C ALA A 505 2.42 -2.16 -5.42
N LYS A 506 2.61 -3.49 -5.46
CA LYS A 506 2.45 -4.32 -6.67
C LYS A 506 1.00 -4.27 -7.18
N LEU A 507 0.03 -4.29 -6.27
CA LEU A 507 -1.39 -4.19 -6.64
C LEU A 507 -1.71 -2.81 -7.22
N ARG A 508 -1.13 -1.74 -6.68
CA ARG A 508 -1.27 -0.36 -7.23
C ARG A 508 -0.71 -0.27 -8.64
N ALA A 509 0.43 -0.92 -8.89
CA ALA A 509 1.01 -0.97 -10.23
C ALA A 509 0.04 -1.61 -11.25
N ILE A 510 -0.59 -2.73 -10.90
CA ILE A 510 -1.56 -3.45 -11.75
C ILE A 510 -2.84 -2.63 -11.94
N GLU A 511 -3.44 -2.12 -10.85
CA GLU A 511 -4.68 -1.36 -10.88
C GLU A 511 -4.59 -0.12 -11.77
N GLN A 512 -3.43 0.54 -11.79
CA GLN A 512 -3.23 1.78 -12.52
C GLN A 512 -2.44 1.60 -13.82
N ARG A 513 -1.83 0.44 -14.05
CA ARG A 513 -0.88 0.17 -15.15
C ARG A 513 0.23 1.22 -15.22
N LYS A 514 0.79 1.53 -14.05
CA LYS A 514 1.87 2.51 -13.87
C LYS A 514 3.08 1.84 -13.23
N TRP A 515 4.26 2.35 -13.58
CA TRP A 515 5.46 2.07 -12.80
C TRP A 515 5.29 2.62 -11.39
N VAL A 516 5.74 1.85 -10.41
CA VAL A 516 5.86 2.27 -9.02
C VAL A 516 7.34 2.29 -8.67
N VAL A 517 7.81 3.44 -8.20
CA VAL A 517 9.14 3.59 -7.60
C VAL A 517 8.95 3.84 -6.12
N ARG A 518 9.58 3.04 -5.30
CA ARG A 518 9.48 3.14 -3.85
C ARG A 518 10.83 3.54 -3.26
N SER A 519 10.82 4.60 -2.44
CA SER A 519 11.95 5.03 -1.61
C SER A 519 11.53 4.94 -0.15
N ALA A 520 12.22 4.10 0.61
CA ALA A 520 12.01 3.88 2.03
C ALA A 520 13.23 4.40 2.81
N ASN A 521 13.02 5.08 3.93
CA ASN A 521 14.14 5.44 4.81
C ASN A 521 14.83 4.18 5.31
N THR A 522 14.08 3.33 5.99
CA THR A 522 14.38 1.92 6.23
C THR A 522 13.22 1.09 5.70
N GLY A 523 13.41 -0.16 5.40
CA GLY A 523 12.40 -0.99 4.75
C GLY A 523 12.86 -1.46 3.38
N ILE A 524 11.92 -1.63 2.45
CA ILE A 524 12.24 -2.08 1.10
C ILE A 524 12.00 -0.95 0.10
N SER A 525 13.08 -0.45 -0.49
CA SER A 525 13.05 0.40 -1.68
C SER A 525 13.05 -0.44 -2.95
N GLY A 526 12.49 0.06 -4.05
CA GLY A 526 12.54 -0.71 -5.29
C GLY A 526 11.66 -0.17 -6.41
N PHE A 527 11.71 -0.89 -7.51
CA PHE A 527 11.00 -0.59 -8.74
C PHE A 527 10.04 -1.74 -9.07
N ILE A 528 8.81 -1.40 -9.36
CA ILE A 528 7.74 -2.34 -9.70
C ILE A 528 7.15 -1.93 -11.05
N ASP A 529 7.11 -2.86 -11.99
CA ASP A 529 6.56 -2.62 -13.32
C ASP A 529 5.02 -2.59 -13.31
N PRO A 530 4.37 -2.13 -14.39
CA PRO A 530 2.91 -2.08 -14.48
C PRO A 530 2.19 -3.45 -14.42
N LEU A 531 2.92 -4.56 -14.44
CA LEU A 531 2.40 -5.92 -14.24
C LEU A 531 2.51 -6.38 -12.78
N GLY A 532 3.09 -5.53 -11.90
CA GLY A 532 3.31 -5.86 -10.49
C GLY A 532 4.57 -6.68 -10.23
N ASN A 533 5.46 -6.84 -11.23
CA ASN A 533 6.74 -7.52 -11.04
C ASN A 533 7.74 -6.56 -10.41
N THR A 534 8.48 -7.05 -9.43
CA THR A 534 9.60 -6.32 -8.85
C THR A 534 10.80 -6.47 -9.77
N THR A 535 11.23 -5.37 -10.40
CA THR A 535 12.37 -5.37 -11.33
C THR A 535 13.70 -5.09 -10.64
N MET A 536 13.67 -4.34 -9.54
CA MET A 536 14.81 -4.03 -8.69
C MET A 536 14.33 -3.76 -7.26
N ARG A 537 15.05 -4.19 -6.26
CA ARG A 537 14.77 -3.84 -4.85
C ARG A 537 16.01 -3.89 -3.97
N SER A 538 15.95 -3.16 -2.84
CA SER A 538 16.88 -3.32 -1.72
C SER A 538 16.55 -4.57 -0.90
N GLY A 539 17.53 -5.00 -0.08
CA GLY A 539 17.22 -5.84 1.08
C GLY A 539 16.55 -5.04 2.21
N TRP A 540 16.05 -5.72 3.22
CA TRP A 540 15.72 -5.10 4.50
C TRP A 540 16.99 -4.81 5.27
N TYR A 541 17.03 -3.67 5.94
CA TYR A 541 18.12 -3.27 6.83
C TYR A 541 17.57 -2.91 8.22
N GLN A 542 18.20 -3.40 9.25
CA GLN A 542 17.96 -3.07 10.64
C GLN A 542 19.29 -2.69 11.32
N GLY A 543 19.26 -1.78 12.29
CA GLY A 543 20.37 -1.10 12.93
C GLY A 543 21.64 -1.92 13.30
N ARG A 544 22.68 -1.24 13.79
CA ARG A 544 24.08 -1.77 13.85
C ARG A 544 24.27 -3.09 14.57
N ASP A 545 23.48 -3.42 15.59
CA ASP A 545 23.77 -4.56 16.48
C ASP A 545 23.09 -5.88 16.07
N GLU A 546 22.04 -5.83 15.25
CA GLU A 546 21.29 -7.01 14.81
C GLU A 546 21.71 -7.49 13.40
N ARG A 547 22.62 -6.80 12.75
CA ARG A 547 23.07 -7.05 11.36
C ARG A 547 23.56 -8.47 11.10
N SER A 548 24.35 -8.99 12.04
CA SER A 548 24.98 -10.30 11.89
C SER A 548 23.96 -11.44 12.04
N ALA A 549 22.97 -11.28 12.92
CA ALA A 549 21.94 -12.27 13.16
C ALA A 549 20.92 -12.32 12.02
N GLU A 550 20.56 -11.17 11.43
CA GLU A 550 19.59 -11.11 10.35
C GLU A 550 20.15 -11.57 9.01
N VAL A 551 21.41 -11.23 8.70
CA VAL A 551 22.10 -11.78 7.51
C VAL A 551 22.18 -13.30 7.62
N ALA A 552 22.46 -13.83 8.81
CA ALA A 552 22.46 -15.27 9.06
C ALA A 552 21.05 -15.87 8.97
N LEU A 553 20.02 -15.21 9.53
CA LEU A 553 18.63 -15.68 9.51
C LEU A 553 18.01 -15.58 8.10
N ASN A 554 18.23 -14.49 7.37
CA ASN A 554 17.78 -14.36 5.99
C ASN A 554 18.54 -15.33 5.06
N LYS A 555 19.83 -15.57 5.32
CA LYS A 555 20.59 -16.61 4.64
C LYS A 555 20.01 -18.00 4.94
N HIS A 556 19.65 -18.30 6.19
CA HIS A 556 19.01 -19.56 6.57
C HIS A 556 17.58 -19.71 6.05
N LEU A 557 16.79 -18.64 5.98
CA LEU A 557 15.45 -18.65 5.38
C LEU A 557 15.52 -18.76 3.85
N ASP A 558 16.52 -18.14 3.23
CA ASP A 558 16.79 -18.28 1.80
C ASP A 558 17.42 -19.64 1.46
N ASP A 559 18.29 -20.18 2.32
CA ASP A 559 19.03 -21.46 2.11
C ASP A 559 18.25 -22.70 2.62
N GLY A 560 17.36 -22.56 3.60
CA GLY A 560 16.72 -23.69 4.29
C GLY A 560 15.42 -24.21 3.70
N PHE A 561 14.71 -23.40 2.96
CA PHE A 561 13.43 -23.81 2.32
C PHE A 561 13.44 -23.75 0.80
N PHE A 562 14.41 -23.05 0.21
CA PHE A 562 14.53 -22.87 -1.22
C PHE A 562 16.02 -22.93 -1.59
N SER A 563 16.47 -24.04 -2.15
CA SER A 563 17.85 -24.18 -2.60
C SER A 563 18.18 -23.17 -3.71
N ALA A 564 18.99 -22.18 -3.39
CA ALA A 564 19.65 -21.34 -4.38
C ALA A 564 20.83 -22.12 -4.95
N GLY A 565 20.77 -22.49 -6.24
CA GLY A 565 21.89 -23.07 -6.94
C GLY A 565 23.05 -22.08 -7.02
N GLU A 566 24.18 -22.42 -6.41
CA GLU A 566 25.42 -21.68 -6.57
C GLU A 566 25.99 -21.86 -7.99
N SER A 567 25.97 -20.81 -8.78
CA SER A 567 27.04 -20.58 -9.75
C SER A 567 27.10 -19.10 -10.11
N GLY A 568 28.29 -18.57 -10.11
CA GLY A 568 28.71 -17.18 -10.15
C GLY A 568 27.87 -16.25 -11.05
N SER A 569 27.62 -15.08 -10.54
CA SER A 569 27.28 -13.81 -11.20
C SER A 569 25.87 -13.54 -11.72
N LYS A 570 24.88 -14.42 -11.59
CA LYS A 570 23.48 -14.12 -11.93
C LYS A 570 22.55 -14.68 -10.88
N ARG A 571 22.07 -13.86 -9.94
CA ARG A 571 21.01 -14.26 -9.00
C ARG A 571 19.65 -14.14 -9.68
N SER A 572 19.17 -15.24 -10.29
CA SER A 572 17.76 -15.43 -10.61
C SER A 572 17.10 -16.11 -9.42
N TYR A 573 16.02 -15.52 -8.89
CA TYR A 573 15.17 -16.22 -7.91
C TYR A 573 14.25 -17.17 -8.68
N GLU A 574 14.59 -18.46 -8.69
CA GLU A 574 13.72 -19.51 -9.22
C GLU A 574 12.91 -20.11 -8.05
N TRP A 575 11.60 -20.05 -8.15
CA TRP A 575 10.70 -20.74 -7.22
C TRP A 575 10.38 -22.11 -7.78
N ASN A 576 10.70 -23.17 -7.06
CA ASN A 576 10.31 -24.54 -7.40
C ASN A 576 9.18 -24.98 -6.45
N ILE A 577 7.94 -24.86 -6.85
CA ILE A 577 6.79 -25.42 -6.13
C ILE A 577 6.25 -26.56 -6.99
N LEU A 578 6.28 -27.78 -6.48
CA LEU A 578 5.75 -28.99 -7.14
C LEU A 578 6.38 -29.26 -8.52
N GLY A 579 7.67 -28.95 -8.71
CA GLY A 579 8.37 -29.19 -9.97
C GLY A 579 8.09 -28.18 -11.08
N ILE A 580 7.32 -27.11 -10.79
CA ILE A 580 7.05 -26.02 -11.72
C ILE A 580 7.98 -24.86 -11.38
N LYS A 581 8.84 -24.48 -12.32
CA LYS A 581 9.74 -23.33 -12.15
C LYS A 581 8.96 -22.04 -12.37
N TYR A 582 8.83 -21.25 -11.30
CA TYR A 582 8.32 -19.89 -11.36
C TYR A 582 9.51 -18.94 -11.14
N GLY A 583 9.97 -18.30 -12.17
CA GLY A 583 11.02 -17.31 -12.10
C GLY A 583 10.96 -16.42 -13.33
N ASN A 584 10.90 -15.12 -13.14
CA ASN A 584 11.25 -14.20 -14.20
C ASN A 584 12.77 -14.23 -14.33
N LYS A 585 13.30 -14.73 -15.45
CA LYS A 585 14.65 -14.39 -15.87
C LYS A 585 14.73 -12.87 -15.90
N LEU A 586 15.41 -12.29 -14.94
CA LEU A 586 15.98 -10.96 -15.10
C LEU A 586 17.01 -11.09 -16.21
N GLU A 587 16.61 -10.86 -17.44
CA GLU A 587 17.55 -10.67 -18.52
C GLU A 587 18.44 -9.51 -18.13
N ASP A 588 19.75 -9.81 -18.06
CA ASP A 588 20.84 -8.90 -17.83
C ASP A 588 20.83 -7.84 -18.94
N ASN A 589 20.02 -6.82 -18.76
CA ASN A 589 20.23 -5.57 -19.46
C ASN A 589 21.34 -4.85 -18.70
N SER A 590 22.56 -5.06 -19.17
CA SER A 590 23.81 -4.46 -18.73
C SER A 590 23.79 -2.93 -18.80
N LEU A 591 23.03 -2.32 -17.90
CA LEU A 591 23.08 -0.89 -17.61
C LEU A 591 23.13 -0.74 -16.08
N GLY A 592 24.36 -0.78 -15.55
CA GLY A 592 24.71 -0.28 -14.25
C GLY A 592 24.05 -1.00 -13.07
N ALA A 593 24.30 -2.29 -12.88
CA ALA A 593 24.10 -2.93 -11.59
C ALA A 593 24.99 -2.22 -10.58
N THR A 594 24.43 -1.26 -9.86
CA THR A 594 25.08 -0.69 -8.69
C THR A 594 25.27 -1.85 -7.71
N LYS A 595 26.51 -2.18 -7.36
CA LYS A 595 26.85 -3.16 -6.35
C LYS A 595 25.91 -2.98 -5.17
N ILE A 596 25.25 -4.07 -4.73
CA ILE A 596 24.59 -4.13 -3.42
C ILE A 596 25.72 -3.86 -2.42
N THR A 597 25.81 -2.63 -1.97
CA THR A 597 26.79 -2.23 -0.99
C THR A 597 26.43 -2.86 0.35
N GLN A 598 27.46 -3.17 1.13
CA GLN A 598 27.37 -3.81 2.43
C GLN A 598 26.27 -3.19 3.30
N VAL A 599 25.56 -4.05 4.01
CA VAL A 599 24.59 -3.74 5.05
C VAL A 599 25.13 -2.61 5.94
N GLY A 600 24.41 -1.50 6.04
CA GLY A 600 24.80 -0.35 6.88
C GLY A 600 25.18 0.91 6.15
N THR A 601 25.19 0.90 4.84
CA THR A 601 25.47 2.09 4.03
C THR A 601 24.19 2.60 3.37
N GLN A 602 24.16 3.91 3.11
CA GLN A 602 23.14 4.50 2.27
C GLN A 602 23.16 3.84 0.90
N LEU A 603 21.96 3.61 0.33
CA LEU A 603 21.80 2.90 -0.92
C LEU A 603 21.09 3.80 -1.93
N ALA A 604 21.59 3.81 -3.16
CA ALA A 604 20.93 4.41 -4.32
C ALA A 604 20.55 3.31 -5.32
N LEU A 605 19.27 3.21 -5.64
CA LEU A 605 18.73 2.34 -6.68
C LEU A 605 18.39 3.18 -7.91
N SER A 606 18.91 2.83 -9.08
CA SER A 606 18.71 3.58 -10.33
C SER A 606 18.16 2.69 -11.42
N GLN A 607 17.04 3.09 -12.00
CA GLN A 607 16.42 2.37 -13.12
C GLN A 607 15.67 3.31 -14.06
N THR A 608 15.66 2.98 -15.36
CA THR A 608 14.77 3.64 -16.33
C THR A 608 13.38 3.01 -16.25
N ILE A 609 12.39 3.85 -16.03
CA ILE A 609 10.97 3.52 -16.11
C ILE A 609 10.38 4.11 -17.39
N TYR A 610 9.16 3.73 -17.73
CA TYR A 610 8.47 4.27 -18.91
C TYR A 610 7.18 4.96 -18.48
N LEU A 611 7.15 6.28 -18.68
CA LEU A 611 5.99 7.10 -18.38
C LEU A 611 4.86 6.79 -19.35
N ASN A 612 3.63 6.78 -18.86
CA ASN A 612 2.44 6.62 -19.70
C ASN A 612 1.22 7.34 -19.13
N GLN A 613 0.32 7.78 -20.01
CA GLN A 613 -0.93 8.46 -19.65
C GLN A 613 -2.16 7.54 -19.74
N TYR A 614 -1.95 6.22 -19.89
CA TYR A 614 -3.04 5.25 -19.96
C TYR A 614 -3.86 5.25 -18.66
N ARG A 615 -5.18 5.14 -18.80
CA ARG A 615 -6.12 4.98 -17.68
C ARG A 615 -6.85 3.66 -17.80
N THR A 616 -6.74 2.83 -16.77
CA THR A 616 -7.41 1.55 -16.66
C THR A 616 -8.93 1.70 -16.52
N VAL A 617 -9.67 0.62 -16.69
CA VAL A 617 -11.12 0.59 -16.41
C VAL A 617 -11.39 0.90 -14.94
N TYR A 618 -10.59 0.33 -14.04
CA TYR A 618 -10.64 0.63 -12.61
C TYR A 618 -10.49 2.13 -12.33
N ASN A 619 -9.49 2.79 -12.93
CA ASN A 619 -9.29 4.23 -12.75
C ASN A 619 -10.49 5.06 -13.24
N ARG A 620 -11.12 4.66 -14.36
CA ARG A 620 -12.28 5.37 -14.94
C ARG A 620 -13.55 5.18 -14.11
N LEU A 621 -13.79 3.97 -13.61
CA LEU A 621 -15.00 3.64 -12.85
C LEU A 621 -14.88 4.06 -11.38
N GLY A 622 -13.74 3.79 -10.73
CA GLY A 622 -13.51 3.94 -9.30
C GLY A 622 -14.26 2.90 -8.47
N ASP A 623 -13.88 2.77 -7.20
CA ASP A 623 -14.44 1.79 -6.27
C ASP A 623 -15.96 1.85 -6.13
N GLY A 624 -16.56 3.04 -6.15
CA GLY A 624 -18.00 3.19 -5.93
C GLY A 624 -18.85 2.54 -7.02
N LYS A 625 -18.50 2.71 -8.30
CA LYS A 625 -19.23 2.10 -9.41
C LYS A 625 -18.96 0.59 -9.46
N ILE A 626 -17.73 0.17 -9.21
CA ILE A 626 -17.36 -1.24 -9.14
C ILE A 626 -18.11 -1.93 -8.01
N LEU A 627 -18.15 -1.33 -6.82
CA LEU A 627 -18.94 -1.81 -5.69
C LEU A 627 -20.41 -2.00 -6.08
N ALA A 628 -21.02 -1.01 -6.73
CA ALA A 628 -22.41 -1.11 -7.15
C ALA A 628 -22.64 -2.31 -8.09
N ILE A 629 -21.77 -2.52 -9.07
CA ILE A 629 -21.82 -3.68 -9.98
C ILE A 629 -21.67 -4.99 -9.19
N LEU A 630 -20.67 -5.10 -8.30
CA LEU A 630 -20.42 -6.31 -7.53
C LEU A 630 -21.58 -6.62 -6.57
N VAL A 631 -22.07 -5.62 -5.83
CA VAL A 631 -23.20 -5.78 -4.90
C VAL A 631 -24.47 -6.21 -5.65
N LEU A 632 -24.80 -5.56 -6.77
CA LEU A 632 -25.95 -5.96 -7.60
C LEU A 632 -25.81 -7.39 -8.10
N SER A 633 -24.60 -7.80 -8.54
CA SER A 633 -24.34 -9.18 -8.97
C SER A 633 -24.56 -10.19 -7.83
N MET A 634 -24.08 -9.87 -6.61
CA MET A 634 -24.27 -10.74 -5.45
C MET A 634 -25.77 -10.83 -5.02
N LEU A 635 -26.48 -9.73 -5.12
CA LEU A 635 -27.92 -9.70 -4.83
C LEU A 635 -28.72 -10.51 -5.86
N LEU A 636 -28.39 -10.41 -7.14
CA LEU A 636 -29.00 -11.22 -8.20
C LEU A 636 -28.71 -12.72 -7.99
N LEU A 637 -27.45 -13.09 -7.70
CA LEU A 637 -27.10 -14.48 -7.38
C LEU A 637 -27.87 -15.00 -6.16
N SER A 638 -28.00 -14.16 -5.14
CA SER A 638 -28.77 -14.50 -3.93
C SER A 638 -30.25 -14.78 -4.27
N TRP A 639 -30.85 -13.97 -5.13
CA TRP A 639 -32.25 -14.13 -5.56
C TRP A 639 -32.46 -15.39 -6.41
N PHE A 640 -31.59 -15.63 -7.42
CA PHE A 640 -31.66 -16.83 -8.27
C PHE A 640 -31.50 -18.13 -7.49
N ASN A 641 -30.52 -18.21 -6.58
CA ASN A 641 -30.26 -19.40 -5.78
C ASN A 641 -31.44 -19.77 -4.85
N ARG A 642 -32.21 -18.78 -4.42
CA ARG A 642 -33.41 -19.06 -3.62
C ARG A 642 -34.58 -19.56 -4.47
N LYS A 643 -34.81 -19.00 -5.65
CA LYS A 643 -35.86 -19.51 -6.56
C LYS A 643 -35.67 -20.99 -6.87
N GLN A 644 -34.43 -21.42 -7.13
CA GLN A 644 -34.12 -22.84 -7.36
C GLN A 644 -34.39 -23.76 -6.17
N LYS A 645 -34.40 -23.26 -4.94
CA LYS A 645 -34.72 -24.04 -3.73
C LYS A 645 -36.23 -24.11 -3.44
N GLN A 646 -37.05 -23.31 -4.11
CA GLN A 646 -38.50 -23.29 -3.96
C GLN A 646 -39.22 -24.19 -5.01
N PHE A 647 -38.54 -24.55 -6.08
CA PHE A 647 -38.91 -25.56 -7.05
C PHE A 647 -38.15 -26.87 -6.76
#